data_ba55c7d2b96549c3c7a3c80274b70949
#
_entry.id   ba55c7d2b96549c3c7a3c80274b70949
#
_cell.length_a   1.000
_cell.length_b   1.000
_cell.length_c   1.000
_cell.angle_alpha   90.00
_cell.angle_beta   90.00
_cell.angle_gamma   90.00
#
_symmetry.space_group_name_H-M   'P 1'
#
loop_
_entity.id
_entity.type
_entity.pdbx_description
1 polymer ?
#
loop_
_entity_poly.entity_id
_entity_poly.type
_entity_poly.pdbx_seq_one_letter_code
_entity_poly.pdbx_strand_id
1 'polypeptide(L)'
;MSDKLKVKPQRVDIDGLKGIAILAVVFYHLFDLLKSAHFTESTLFDGGFLGVDIFFVISGFLITSSVFYKLSTDDFSLLAFYKRRCLRILPPLLFVCIFTLIIGYFLLFPMVYRELNIEVANALLFIGNFRFANSGGYFALDSSDKLLLHTWYLAVTIQFYILFPLIVLLLKKVFSLKRLPVAVTVVFILLTVTSVIVSFNGKGYLLTQCRIFELFFGSVLFFYKDIVYKRVFSLNTYLPVLGEVLGIVIIIASIFTVELQNGIWTVTTSLPTMLGTALVILSHNKNSVLRLPPLTLLGKCSYSLYLWHWPLFVFALRCGLNESYINYVIVFVLLGLLNLMSYLLVEKHKLNYKTVAILYFCCFSSYIYFKSGPKDTYIFQFEIKQPAEIGLSKEYQPSVVDTVGTQSLWHYGEQKEIPHIMIVGDSNALQYRYFFKFCTKIPTYEIAKSAIMAYGKEFASFSQGYYVPLNERQDFYNLYKKTLSTLNDGDKVILSSRWTTQYKNYLKEKNLLASDKTYSKYMDDIIKDIDEQIKKYPKLHFYIIGTAFCPSWEYINRTQLDLKDSFLEPLMSKKNYMISSDFNKKYNDYTNDRLQEYANSHNNVSYIDRNIPLKVGGGKYRMTDDHEIPLFYDPTHYTVTGGKVVGKYILDEVLKN
;
A
#
# COMPACT_ATOMS: atom_id res chain seq x y z
N MET A 1 -6.20 -51.53 29.80
CA MET A 1 -5.48 -50.46 30.52
C MET A 1 -5.60 -49.17 29.73
N SER A 2 -6.50 -48.32 30.14
CA SER A 2 -6.81 -47.05 29.47
C SER A 2 -5.81 -46.01 29.97
N ASP A 3 -4.77 -45.75 29.19
CA ASP A 3 -3.95 -44.57 29.41
C ASP A 3 -4.83 -43.34 29.06
N LYS A 4 -5.29 -42.67 30.11
CA LYS A 4 -5.95 -41.37 30.05
C LYS A 4 -5.08 -40.44 29.19
N LEU A 5 -5.59 -40.03 28.03
CA LEU A 5 -5.01 -39.04 27.14
C LEU A 5 -4.59 -37.82 27.99
N LYS A 6 -3.33 -37.73 28.37
CA LYS A 6 -2.75 -36.57 29.05
C LYS A 6 -2.90 -35.39 28.10
N VAL A 7 -3.71 -34.44 28.48
CA VAL A 7 -3.75 -33.10 27.85
C VAL A 7 -2.31 -32.63 27.74
N LYS A 8 -1.79 -32.43 26.52
CA LYS A 8 -0.45 -31.92 26.33
C LYS A 8 -0.28 -30.62 27.11
N PRO A 9 0.74 -30.49 27.98
CA PRO A 9 0.96 -29.25 28.72
C PRO A 9 1.12 -28.11 27.73
N GLN A 10 0.38 -27.03 27.97
CA GLN A 10 0.46 -25.81 27.17
C GLN A 10 1.86 -25.27 27.20
N ARG A 11 2.46 -24.98 26.03
CA ARG A 11 3.78 -24.37 25.86
C ARG A 11 3.68 -22.86 26.14
N VAL A 12 3.73 -22.52 27.42
CA VAL A 12 3.60 -21.12 27.91
C VAL A 12 4.75 -20.24 27.42
N ASP A 13 5.94 -20.82 27.25
CA ASP A 13 7.11 -20.18 26.64
C ASP A 13 6.85 -19.71 25.20
N ILE A 14 6.10 -20.47 24.40
CA ILE A 14 5.68 -20.06 23.06
C ILE A 14 4.72 -18.85 23.11
N ASP A 15 3.86 -18.78 24.12
CA ASP A 15 3.00 -17.59 24.28
C ASP A 15 3.86 -16.35 24.61
N GLY A 16 4.89 -16.47 25.45
CA GLY A 16 5.83 -15.36 25.68
C GLY A 16 6.62 -14.96 24.45
N LEU A 17 7.04 -15.93 23.61
CA LEU A 17 7.73 -15.64 22.36
C LEU A 17 6.83 -14.89 21.37
N LYS A 18 5.52 -15.22 21.32
CA LYS A 18 4.54 -14.42 20.57
C LYS A 18 4.42 -13.00 21.11
N GLY A 19 4.58 -12.82 22.44
CA GLY A 19 4.61 -11.50 23.09
C GLY A 19 5.78 -10.64 22.59
N ILE A 20 6.98 -11.21 22.47
CA ILE A 20 8.13 -10.52 21.86
C ILE A 20 7.84 -10.18 20.38
N ALA A 21 7.34 -11.14 19.63
CA ALA A 21 7.06 -10.99 18.21
C ALA A 21 6.05 -9.87 17.93
N ILE A 22 4.95 -9.78 18.71
CA ILE A 22 3.96 -8.72 18.51
C ILE A 22 4.48 -7.35 18.90
N LEU A 23 5.28 -7.26 19.97
CA LEU A 23 5.91 -6.01 20.36
C LEU A 23 6.85 -5.50 19.26
N ALA A 24 7.68 -6.38 18.68
CA ALA A 24 8.55 -6.02 17.57
C ALA A 24 7.77 -5.40 16.41
N VAL A 25 6.67 -6.02 15.98
CA VAL A 25 5.82 -5.53 14.88
C VAL A 25 5.16 -4.20 15.23
N VAL A 26 4.60 -4.07 16.42
CA VAL A 26 3.91 -2.84 16.85
C VAL A 26 4.89 -1.67 16.96
N PHE A 27 6.08 -1.89 17.54
CA PHE A 27 7.09 -0.85 17.63
C PHE A 27 7.69 -0.48 16.27
N TYR A 28 7.88 -1.44 15.37
CA TYR A 28 8.29 -1.15 14.00
C TYR A 28 7.34 -0.14 13.34
N HIS A 29 6.04 -0.41 13.35
CA HIS A 29 5.05 0.49 12.75
C HIS A 29 4.85 1.79 13.51
N LEU A 30 5.05 1.78 14.84
CA LEU A 30 5.05 3.01 15.62
C LEU A 30 6.22 3.93 15.24
N PHE A 31 7.43 3.38 15.13
CA PHE A 31 8.59 4.16 14.73
C PHE A 31 8.48 4.68 13.30
N ASP A 32 7.89 3.90 12.40
CA ASP A 32 7.57 4.34 11.05
C ASP A 32 6.58 5.53 11.06
N LEU A 33 5.55 5.48 11.92
CA LEU A 33 4.62 6.58 12.14
C LEU A 33 5.33 7.82 12.74
N LEU A 34 6.23 7.64 13.72
CA LEU A 34 7.02 8.73 14.31
C LEU A 34 7.99 9.37 13.31
N LYS A 35 8.60 8.57 12.43
CA LYS A 35 9.44 9.06 11.32
C LYS A 35 8.62 9.90 10.35
N SER A 36 7.41 9.46 9.97
CA SER A 36 6.54 10.20 9.06
C SER A 36 6.12 11.57 9.61
N ALA A 37 6.12 11.73 10.92
CA ALA A 37 5.81 12.99 11.62
C ALA A 37 7.06 13.83 11.98
N HIS A 38 8.24 13.44 11.52
CA HIS A 38 9.53 14.09 11.83
C HIS A 38 9.86 14.19 13.33
N PHE A 39 9.28 13.34 14.18
CA PHE A 39 9.63 13.27 15.60
C PHE A 39 10.93 12.51 15.87
N THR A 40 11.36 11.66 14.94
CA THR A 40 12.58 10.88 15.07
C THR A 40 13.12 10.49 13.70
N GLU A 41 14.43 10.44 13.57
CA GLU A 41 15.16 9.83 12.45
C GLU A 41 15.75 8.48 12.87
N SER A 42 15.39 7.99 14.05
CA SER A 42 15.95 6.76 14.62
C SER A 42 15.63 5.54 13.77
N THR A 43 16.63 4.73 13.49
CA THR A 43 16.52 3.40 12.86
C THR A 43 16.24 2.30 13.88
N LEU A 44 16.01 2.67 15.14
CA LEU A 44 15.65 1.75 16.20
C LEU A 44 14.38 0.98 15.80
N PHE A 45 14.37 -0.33 15.92
CA PHE A 45 13.31 -1.23 15.49
C PHE A 45 13.11 -1.40 13.97
N ASP A 46 14.01 -0.97 13.10
CA ASP A 46 13.87 -1.16 11.66
C ASP A 46 13.79 -2.66 11.25
N GLY A 47 14.36 -3.56 12.04
CA GLY A 47 14.17 -5.01 11.90
C GLY A 47 12.91 -5.57 12.56
N GLY A 48 12.04 -4.75 13.16
CA GLY A 48 10.86 -5.22 13.90
C GLY A 48 9.82 -5.93 13.03
N PHE A 49 9.81 -5.72 11.71
CA PHE A 49 9.00 -6.50 10.76
C PHE A 49 9.30 -8.00 10.79
N LEU A 50 10.50 -8.42 11.28
CA LEU A 50 10.88 -9.82 11.48
C LEU A 50 10.07 -10.51 12.58
N GLY A 51 9.31 -9.78 13.39
CA GLY A 51 8.33 -10.38 14.30
C GLY A 51 7.32 -11.27 13.58
N VAL A 52 7.02 -10.98 12.31
CA VAL A 52 6.16 -11.82 11.47
C VAL A 52 6.80 -13.18 11.19
N ASP A 53 8.12 -13.25 11.01
CA ASP A 53 8.86 -14.48 10.75
C ASP A 53 8.81 -15.42 11.97
N ILE A 54 8.89 -14.86 13.18
CA ILE A 54 8.67 -15.61 14.43
C ILE A 54 7.27 -16.23 14.44
N PHE A 55 6.24 -15.47 14.06
CA PHE A 55 4.87 -15.98 14.00
C PHE A 55 4.71 -17.08 12.96
N PHE A 56 5.36 -17.01 11.79
CA PHE A 56 5.31 -18.05 10.78
C PHE A 56 5.93 -19.35 11.31
N VAL A 57 7.11 -19.30 11.90
CA VAL A 57 7.78 -20.48 12.48
C VAL A 57 6.92 -21.10 13.59
N ILE A 58 6.40 -20.30 14.52
CA ILE A 58 5.50 -20.77 15.59
C ILE A 58 4.24 -21.42 15.01
N SER A 59 3.63 -20.79 13.99
CA SER A 59 2.40 -21.29 13.36
C SER A 59 2.64 -22.64 12.70
N GLY A 60 3.73 -22.80 11.96
CA GLY A 60 4.12 -24.07 11.36
C GLY A 60 4.32 -25.17 12.40
N PHE A 61 5.04 -24.87 13.49
CA PHE A 61 5.27 -25.79 14.59
C PHE A 61 3.97 -26.26 15.25
N LEU A 62 3.06 -25.32 15.59
CA LEU A 62 1.83 -25.64 16.30
C LEU A 62 0.80 -26.36 15.41
N ILE A 63 0.70 -25.99 14.13
CA ILE A 63 -0.20 -26.66 13.18
C ILE A 63 0.25 -28.07 12.93
N THR A 64 1.55 -28.29 12.69
CA THR A 64 2.11 -29.63 12.51
C THR A 64 1.84 -30.50 13.74
N SER A 65 2.04 -29.97 14.94
CA SER A 65 1.70 -30.65 16.18
C SER A 65 0.23 -31.07 16.23
N SER A 66 -0.68 -30.18 15.85
CA SER A 66 -2.13 -30.44 15.87
C SER A 66 -2.56 -31.47 14.82
N VAL A 67 -2.00 -31.42 13.62
CA VAL A 67 -2.31 -32.35 12.52
C VAL A 67 -1.70 -33.73 12.78
N PHE A 68 -0.41 -33.75 13.09
CA PHE A 68 0.32 -35.02 13.25
C PHE A 68 -0.20 -35.85 14.45
N TYR A 69 -0.50 -35.21 15.58
CA TYR A 69 -1.05 -35.92 16.74
C TYR A 69 -2.36 -36.64 16.38
N LYS A 70 -3.27 -35.96 15.69
CA LYS A 70 -4.56 -36.52 15.27
C LYS A 70 -4.43 -37.60 14.18
N LEU A 71 -3.43 -37.43 13.29
CA LEU A 71 -3.11 -38.45 12.28
C LEU A 71 -2.52 -39.73 12.90
N SER A 72 -1.76 -39.60 13.99
CA SER A 72 -1.18 -40.76 14.69
C SER A 72 -2.18 -41.54 15.55
N THR A 73 -3.33 -40.91 15.88
CA THR A 73 -4.45 -41.54 16.60
C THR A 73 -5.61 -41.91 15.67
N ASP A 74 -5.44 -41.78 14.36
CA ASP A 74 -6.46 -42.01 13.32
C ASP A 74 -7.78 -41.20 13.54
N ASP A 75 -7.71 -40.09 14.32
CA ASP A 75 -8.86 -39.18 14.65
C ASP A 75 -8.75 -37.86 13.87
N PHE A 76 -8.11 -37.86 12.73
CA PHE A 76 -7.97 -36.64 11.93
C PHE A 76 -9.13 -36.45 10.96
N SER A 77 -9.93 -35.39 11.20
CA SER A 77 -10.95 -34.90 10.25
C SER A 77 -10.55 -33.53 9.70
N LEU A 78 -10.39 -33.45 8.37
CA LEU A 78 -10.04 -32.25 7.65
C LEU A 78 -11.09 -31.15 7.85
N LEU A 79 -12.38 -31.51 7.74
CA LEU A 79 -13.49 -30.55 7.93
C LEU A 79 -13.53 -30.02 9.37
N ALA A 80 -13.36 -30.89 10.38
CA ALA A 80 -13.31 -30.48 11.77
C ALA A 80 -12.05 -29.60 12.05
N PHE A 81 -10.94 -29.85 11.38
CA PHE A 81 -9.76 -28.99 11.46
C PHE A 81 -10.07 -27.58 10.92
N TYR A 82 -10.58 -27.46 9.68
CA TYR A 82 -10.89 -26.17 9.08
C TYR A 82 -11.95 -25.40 9.87
N LYS A 83 -13.02 -26.07 10.29
CA LYS A 83 -14.07 -25.44 11.13
C LYS A 83 -13.49 -24.80 12.40
N ARG A 84 -12.60 -25.52 13.10
CA ARG A 84 -11.94 -24.95 14.31
C ARG A 84 -11.04 -23.74 13.99
N ARG A 85 -10.35 -23.75 12.86
CA ARG A 85 -9.50 -22.62 12.43
C ARG A 85 -10.32 -21.42 11.99
N CYS A 86 -11.36 -21.63 11.19
CA CYS A 86 -12.28 -20.57 10.81
C CYS A 86 -12.92 -19.88 12.01
N LEU A 87 -13.47 -20.66 12.96
CA LEU A 87 -14.09 -20.10 14.16
C LEU A 87 -13.11 -19.42 15.14
N ARG A 88 -11.83 -19.63 14.97
CA ARG A 88 -10.80 -18.91 15.75
C ARG A 88 -10.34 -17.62 15.08
N ILE A 89 -10.26 -17.60 13.74
CA ILE A 89 -9.60 -16.54 12.99
C ILE A 89 -10.61 -15.51 12.48
N LEU A 90 -11.74 -15.97 11.92
CA LEU A 90 -12.71 -15.06 11.31
C LEU A 90 -13.39 -14.09 12.30
N PRO A 91 -13.80 -14.46 13.52
CA PRO A 91 -14.52 -13.53 14.38
C PRO A 91 -13.76 -12.25 14.71
N PRO A 92 -12.48 -12.27 15.17
CA PRO A 92 -11.73 -11.04 15.41
C PRO A 92 -11.45 -10.26 14.13
N LEU A 93 -11.16 -10.95 13.02
CA LEU A 93 -10.96 -10.29 11.72
C LEU A 93 -12.21 -9.54 11.27
N LEU A 94 -13.39 -10.17 11.35
CA LEU A 94 -14.67 -9.55 11.00
C LEU A 94 -14.97 -8.35 11.89
N PHE A 95 -14.68 -8.46 13.19
CA PHE A 95 -14.87 -7.36 14.13
C PHE A 95 -14.03 -6.14 13.75
N VAL A 96 -12.75 -6.34 13.43
CA VAL A 96 -11.87 -5.26 12.94
C VAL A 96 -12.34 -4.72 11.59
N CYS A 97 -12.70 -5.59 10.64
CA CYS A 97 -13.20 -5.16 9.32
C CYS A 97 -14.47 -4.29 9.44
N ILE A 98 -15.44 -4.71 10.24
CA ILE A 98 -16.70 -3.97 10.46
C ILE A 98 -16.41 -2.62 11.10
N PHE A 99 -15.59 -2.59 12.14
CA PHE A 99 -15.22 -1.34 12.80
C PHE A 99 -14.50 -0.40 11.83
N THR A 100 -13.54 -0.92 11.07
CA THR A 100 -12.78 -0.15 10.08
C THR A 100 -13.69 0.39 8.97
N LEU A 101 -14.70 -0.39 8.53
CA LEU A 101 -15.71 0.06 7.56
C LEU A 101 -16.60 1.16 8.15
N ILE A 102 -17.07 1.02 9.40
CA ILE A 102 -17.90 2.03 10.05
C ILE A 102 -17.13 3.34 10.22
N ILE A 103 -15.93 3.29 10.81
CA ILE A 103 -15.11 4.49 11.00
C ILE A 103 -14.69 5.08 9.65
N GLY A 104 -14.28 4.24 8.72
CA GLY A 104 -13.89 4.66 7.37
C GLY A 104 -15.01 5.36 6.61
N TYR A 105 -16.28 4.96 6.79
CA TYR A 105 -17.42 5.63 6.17
C TYR A 105 -17.52 7.12 6.57
N PHE A 106 -17.20 7.43 7.84
CA PHE A 106 -17.24 8.80 8.34
C PHE A 106 -15.96 9.59 8.07
N LEU A 107 -14.80 8.93 8.04
CA LEU A 107 -13.50 9.60 8.00
C LEU A 107 -12.83 9.61 6.62
N LEU A 108 -13.18 8.65 5.73
CA LEU A 108 -12.48 8.49 4.47
C LEU A 108 -13.23 9.13 3.30
N PHE A 109 -12.48 9.52 2.30
CA PHE A 109 -13.01 9.85 0.99
C PHE A 109 -13.72 8.68 0.34
N PRO A 110 -14.72 8.93 -0.52
CA PRO A 110 -15.40 7.87 -1.25
C PRO A 110 -14.46 6.93 -2.01
N MET A 111 -13.44 7.46 -2.64
CA MET A 111 -12.47 6.66 -3.38
C MET A 111 -11.61 5.79 -2.45
N VAL A 112 -11.13 6.37 -1.35
CA VAL A 112 -10.37 5.64 -0.33
C VAL A 112 -11.26 4.62 0.40
N TYR A 113 -12.51 4.99 0.66
CA TYR A 113 -13.49 4.09 1.26
C TYR A 113 -13.82 2.90 0.33
N ARG A 114 -13.92 3.16 -0.98
CA ARG A 114 -14.05 2.09 -1.98
C ARG A 114 -12.84 1.15 -1.95
N GLU A 115 -11.63 1.67 -1.90
CA GLU A 115 -10.41 0.86 -1.78
C GLU A 115 -10.41 0.05 -0.47
N LEU A 116 -10.83 0.63 0.65
CA LEU A 116 -11.01 -0.09 1.91
C LEU A 116 -11.98 -1.26 1.76
N ASN A 117 -13.14 -1.09 1.08
CA ASN A 117 -14.08 -2.18 0.84
C ASN A 117 -13.46 -3.32 0.01
N ILE A 118 -12.61 -2.99 -0.96
CA ILE A 118 -11.85 -3.96 -1.75
C ILE A 118 -10.79 -4.66 -0.87
N GLU A 119 -10.11 -3.94 0.02
CA GLU A 119 -9.17 -4.51 0.98
C GLU A 119 -9.86 -5.46 1.94
N VAL A 120 -11.04 -5.11 2.46
CA VAL A 120 -11.87 -5.98 3.31
C VAL A 120 -12.24 -7.28 2.57
N ALA A 121 -12.72 -7.19 1.33
CA ALA A 121 -13.03 -8.39 0.55
C ALA A 121 -11.80 -9.29 0.34
N ASN A 122 -10.65 -8.70 0.02
CA ASN A 122 -9.39 -9.46 -0.15
C ASN A 122 -8.89 -10.07 1.17
N ALA A 123 -9.06 -9.37 2.29
CA ALA A 123 -8.74 -9.90 3.62
C ALA A 123 -9.63 -11.11 3.98
N LEU A 124 -10.94 -11.02 3.72
CA LEU A 124 -11.89 -12.09 3.97
C LEU A 124 -11.72 -13.31 3.04
N LEU A 125 -11.25 -13.09 1.82
CA LEU A 125 -10.89 -14.16 0.87
C LEU A 125 -9.47 -14.69 1.09
N PHE A 126 -8.70 -14.09 2.00
CA PHE A 126 -7.30 -14.44 2.27
C PHE A 126 -6.39 -14.40 1.02
N ILE A 127 -6.62 -13.42 0.14
CA ILE A 127 -5.83 -13.18 -1.08
C ILE A 127 -5.18 -11.79 -1.12
N GLY A 128 -5.29 -11.03 -0.02
CA GLY A 128 -4.77 -9.65 0.08
C GLY A 128 -3.28 -9.56 -0.20
N ASN A 129 -2.50 -10.58 0.16
CA ASN A 129 -1.07 -10.64 -0.09
C ASN A 129 -0.70 -10.53 -1.58
N PHE A 130 -1.45 -11.16 -2.49
CA PHE A 130 -1.24 -11.05 -3.94
C PHE A 130 -1.60 -9.66 -4.47
N ARG A 131 -2.72 -9.08 -3.98
CA ARG A 131 -3.11 -7.73 -4.35
C ARG A 131 -2.06 -6.70 -3.93
N PHE A 132 -1.63 -6.74 -2.67
CA PHE A 132 -0.65 -5.80 -2.15
C PHE A 132 0.73 -5.96 -2.81
N ALA A 133 1.15 -7.18 -3.16
CA ALA A 133 2.37 -7.41 -3.93
C ALA A 133 2.32 -6.75 -5.32
N ASN A 134 1.15 -6.72 -5.94
CA ASN A 134 0.95 -6.11 -7.25
C ASN A 134 0.79 -4.58 -7.19
N SER A 135 0.42 -4.01 -6.04
CA SER A 135 0.19 -2.57 -5.85
C SER A 135 1.38 -1.84 -5.19
N GLY A 136 2.60 -2.21 -5.55
CA GLY A 136 3.83 -1.56 -5.08
C GLY A 136 4.61 -2.34 -4.02
N GLY A 137 4.01 -3.28 -3.32
CA GLY A 137 4.67 -4.07 -2.27
C GLY A 137 4.51 -3.49 -0.86
N TYR A 138 5.09 -4.17 0.12
CA TYR A 138 4.97 -3.82 1.54
C TYR A 138 5.79 -2.58 1.93
N PHE A 139 7.01 -2.47 1.39
CA PHE A 139 7.94 -1.38 1.67
C PHE A 139 7.81 -0.22 0.66
N ALA A 140 6.73 -0.21 -0.13
CA ALA A 140 6.47 0.90 -1.02
C ALA A 140 6.02 2.13 -0.22
N LEU A 141 6.32 3.30 -0.75
CA LEU A 141 5.96 4.60 -0.17
C LEU A 141 4.45 4.77 0.07
N ASP A 142 3.61 4.09 -0.73
CA ASP A 142 2.14 4.12 -0.61
C ASP A 142 1.59 3.03 0.35
N SER A 143 2.45 2.34 1.10
CA SER A 143 2.02 1.24 1.98
C SER A 143 1.23 1.73 3.18
N SER A 144 1.60 2.89 3.74
CA SER A 144 0.90 3.56 4.84
C SER A 144 -0.53 4.01 4.49
N ASP A 145 -0.88 4.04 3.20
CA ASP A 145 -2.23 4.40 2.75
C ASP A 145 -3.23 3.24 2.81
N LYS A 146 -2.75 2.00 2.94
CA LYS A 146 -3.58 0.80 2.89
C LYS A 146 -3.99 0.37 4.30
N LEU A 147 -5.27 0.55 4.65
CA LEU A 147 -5.78 0.31 6.01
C LEU A 147 -5.68 -1.14 6.47
N LEU A 148 -5.74 -2.10 5.56
CA LEU A 148 -5.69 -3.52 5.89
C LEU A 148 -4.45 -4.23 5.30
N LEU A 149 -3.38 -3.49 4.98
CA LEU A 149 -2.14 -4.06 4.44
C LEU A 149 -1.64 -5.23 5.28
N HIS A 150 -1.60 -5.08 6.60
CA HIS A 150 -1.10 -6.09 7.54
C HIS A 150 -1.82 -7.46 7.40
N THR A 151 -3.02 -7.52 6.83
CA THR A 151 -3.75 -8.78 6.62
C THR A 151 -3.08 -9.72 5.61
N TRP A 152 -2.02 -9.26 4.90
CA TRP A 152 -1.21 -10.09 4.02
C TRP A 152 -0.59 -11.30 4.76
N TYR A 153 -0.11 -11.09 6.00
CA TYR A 153 0.43 -12.16 6.85
C TYR A 153 -0.63 -13.24 7.13
N LEU A 154 -1.84 -12.79 7.44
CA LEU A 154 -2.96 -13.69 7.70
C LEU A 154 -3.32 -14.50 6.44
N ALA A 155 -3.28 -13.87 5.26
CA ALA A 155 -3.52 -14.54 4.00
C ALA A 155 -2.51 -15.69 3.77
N VAL A 156 -1.20 -15.43 3.92
CA VAL A 156 -0.14 -16.46 3.81
C VAL A 156 -0.35 -17.59 4.84
N THR A 157 -0.66 -17.21 6.09
CA THR A 157 -0.89 -18.20 7.18
C THR A 157 -2.10 -19.11 6.87
N ILE A 158 -3.20 -18.56 6.38
CA ILE A 158 -4.41 -19.35 6.07
C ILE A 158 -4.19 -20.21 4.83
N GLN A 159 -3.49 -19.72 3.82
CA GLN A 159 -3.11 -20.52 2.65
C GLN A 159 -2.27 -21.74 3.09
N PHE A 160 -1.32 -21.56 4.01
CA PHE A 160 -0.61 -22.68 4.61
C PHE A 160 -1.56 -23.61 5.39
N TYR A 161 -2.50 -23.08 6.18
CA TYR A 161 -3.45 -23.92 6.92
C TYR A 161 -4.34 -24.76 6.01
N ILE A 162 -4.63 -24.28 4.80
CA ILE A 162 -5.37 -25.04 3.79
C ILE A 162 -4.47 -26.08 3.14
N LEU A 163 -3.28 -25.70 2.70
CA LEU A 163 -2.40 -26.55 1.91
C LEU A 163 -1.69 -27.63 2.74
N PHE A 164 -1.22 -27.28 3.94
CA PHE A 164 -0.39 -28.18 4.75
C PHE A 164 -1.07 -29.51 5.11
N PRO A 165 -2.33 -29.53 5.62
CA PRO A 165 -3.00 -30.81 5.90
C PRO A 165 -3.21 -31.66 4.64
N LEU A 166 -3.48 -31.03 3.50
CA LEU A 166 -3.66 -31.73 2.22
C LEU A 166 -2.34 -32.37 1.77
N ILE A 167 -1.23 -31.62 1.86
CA ILE A 167 0.11 -32.14 1.55
C ILE A 167 0.45 -33.30 2.46
N VAL A 168 0.24 -33.17 3.77
CA VAL A 168 0.54 -34.25 4.73
C VAL A 168 -0.32 -35.50 4.48
N LEU A 169 -1.61 -35.34 4.15
CA LEU A 169 -2.49 -36.47 3.79
C LEU A 169 -2.03 -37.13 2.49
N LEU A 170 -1.60 -36.37 1.50
CA LEU A 170 -1.04 -36.90 0.26
C LEU A 170 0.26 -37.65 0.53
N LEU A 171 1.18 -37.08 1.31
CA LEU A 171 2.41 -37.72 1.70
C LEU A 171 2.17 -38.99 2.53
N LYS A 172 1.12 -39.04 3.40
CA LYS A 172 0.75 -40.24 4.17
C LYS A 172 0.29 -41.40 3.25
N LYS A 173 -0.27 -41.12 2.08
CA LYS A 173 -0.65 -42.16 1.11
C LYS A 173 0.55 -42.83 0.47
N VAL A 174 1.65 -42.09 0.31
CA VAL A 174 2.88 -42.59 -0.35
C VAL A 174 3.91 -43.09 0.65
N PHE A 175 3.99 -42.40 1.79
CA PHE A 175 5.01 -42.69 2.81
C PHE A 175 4.36 -43.13 4.13
N SER A 176 5.03 -44.06 4.85
CA SER A 176 4.62 -44.39 6.22
C SER A 176 4.78 -43.18 7.15
N LEU A 177 4.05 -43.17 8.28
CA LEU A 177 4.13 -42.11 9.30
C LEU A 177 5.58 -41.90 9.81
N LYS A 178 6.41 -42.93 9.82
CA LYS A 178 7.85 -42.84 10.19
C LYS A 178 8.67 -42.03 9.18
N ARG A 179 8.29 -42.02 7.90
CA ARG A 179 9.01 -41.31 6.83
C ARG A 179 8.46 -39.90 6.57
N LEU A 180 7.31 -39.53 7.16
CA LEU A 180 6.73 -38.17 7.02
C LEU A 180 7.71 -37.05 7.44
N PRO A 181 8.51 -37.16 8.50
CA PRO A 181 9.49 -36.12 8.84
C PRO A 181 10.45 -35.82 7.69
N VAL A 182 10.98 -36.86 7.05
CA VAL A 182 11.91 -36.71 5.91
C VAL A 182 11.19 -36.10 4.71
N ALA A 183 10.00 -36.59 4.39
CA ALA A 183 9.23 -36.05 3.26
C ALA A 183 8.88 -34.54 3.44
N VAL A 184 8.49 -34.12 4.64
CA VAL A 184 8.23 -32.72 4.96
C VAL A 184 9.53 -31.89 4.90
N THR A 185 10.66 -32.45 5.30
CA THR A 185 11.96 -31.77 5.18
C THR A 185 12.36 -31.57 3.72
N VAL A 186 12.10 -32.53 2.83
CA VAL A 186 12.33 -32.38 1.39
C VAL A 186 11.46 -31.27 0.83
N VAL A 187 10.15 -31.21 1.18
CA VAL A 187 9.25 -30.14 0.78
C VAL A 187 9.77 -28.78 1.28
N PHE A 188 10.23 -28.70 2.53
CA PHE A 188 10.83 -27.49 3.08
C PHE A 188 12.03 -27.01 2.24
N ILE A 189 12.96 -27.90 1.89
CA ILE A 189 14.14 -27.56 1.07
C ILE A 189 13.70 -27.03 -0.30
N LEU A 190 12.77 -27.71 -0.98
CA LEU A 190 12.27 -27.29 -2.29
C LEU A 190 11.61 -25.91 -2.22
N LEU A 191 10.81 -25.65 -1.20
CA LEU A 191 10.17 -24.34 -0.99
C LEU A 191 11.19 -23.25 -0.68
N THR A 192 12.25 -23.56 0.08
CA THR A 192 13.33 -22.62 0.36
C THR A 192 14.09 -22.24 -0.93
N VAL A 193 14.42 -23.22 -1.77
CA VAL A 193 15.06 -22.98 -3.08
C VAL A 193 14.16 -22.11 -3.96
N THR A 194 12.86 -22.43 -4.03
CA THR A 194 11.88 -21.63 -4.78
C THR A 194 11.81 -20.19 -4.26
N SER A 195 11.80 -20.03 -2.93
CA SER A 195 11.78 -18.70 -2.30
C SER A 195 13.03 -17.88 -2.65
N VAL A 196 14.22 -18.49 -2.62
CA VAL A 196 15.47 -17.82 -3.02
C VAL A 196 15.37 -17.34 -4.47
N ILE A 197 14.95 -18.20 -5.40
CA ILE A 197 14.86 -17.87 -6.83
C ILE A 197 13.86 -16.71 -7.08
N VAL A 198 12.68 -16.74 -6.44
CA VAL A 198 11.61 -15.77 -6.69
C VAL A 198 11.87 -14.44 -5.97
N SER A 199 12.52 -14.45 -4.81
CA SER A 199 12.75 -13.22 -4.01
C SER A 199 13.70 -12.21 -4.67
N PHE A 200 14.55 -12.64 -5.60
CA PHE A 200 15.45 -11.74 -6.33
C PHE A 200 14.73 -10.61 -7.12
N ASN A 201 13.45 -10.75 -7.38
CA ASN A 201 12.66 -9.75 -8.12
C ASN A 201 12.07 -8.62 -7.23
N GLY A 202 12.46 -8.49 -5.97
CA GLY A 202 12.06 -7.42 -5.05
C GLY A 202 10.61 -7.46 -4.55
N LYS A 203 9.75 -8.35 -5.07
CA LYS A 203 8.34 -8.50 -4.67
C LYS A 203 8.09 -9.62 -3.66
N GLY A 204 9.17 -10.27 -3.18
CA GLY A 204 9.10 -11.53 -2.43
C GLY A 204 8.41 -11.44 -1.07
N TYR A 205 8.48 -10.31 -0.38
CA TYR A 205 8.03 -10.17 0.99
C TYR A 205 6.57 -10.59 1.24
N LEU A 206 5.66 -10.25 0.32
CA LEU A 206 4.21 -10.51 0.44
C LEU A 206 3.77 -11.83 -0.19
N LEU A 207 4.59 -12.43 -1.06
CA LEU A 207 4.18 -13.58 -1.85
C LEU A 207 4.28 -14.88 -1.05
N THR A 208 3.24 -15.69 -1.08
CA THR A 208 3.16 -16.97 -0.34
C THR A 208 4.31 -17.89 -0.72
N GLN A 209 4.64 -18.02 -2.01
CA GLN A 209 5.74 -18.85 -2.48
C GLN A 209 7.11 -18.42 -1.93
N CYS A 210 7.24 -17.17 -1.49
CA CYS A 210 8.48 -16.66 -0.90
C CYS A 210 8.52 -16.78 0.63
N ARG A 211 7.35 -16.96 1.27
CA ARG A 211 7.23 -16.95 2.74
C ARG A 211 6.85 -18.30 3.37
N ILE A 212 6.24 -19.20 2.59
CA ILE A 212 5.68 -20.46 3.09
C ILE A 212 6.75 -21.40 3.66
N PHE A 213 8.02 -21.27 3.22
CA PHE A 213 9.13 -22.05 3.74
C PHE A 213 9.36 -21.86 5.25
N GLU A 214 9.08 -20.68 5.79
CA GLU A 214 9.21 -20.39 7.23
C GLU A 214 8.22 -21.19 8.07
N LEU A 215 6.99 -21.35 7.56
CA LEU A 215 5.98 -22.22 8.19
C LEU A 215 6.41 -23.70 8.10
N PHE A 216 6.96 -24.12 6.95
CA PHE A 216 7.50 -25.48 6.81
C PHE A 216 8.75 -25.70 7.67
N PHE A 217 9.57 -24.69 7.89
CA PHE A 217 10.66 -24.74 8.86
C PHE A 217 10.14 -25.05 10.26
N GLY A 218 9.08 -24.35 10.71
CA GLY A 218 8.37 -24.67 11.95
C GLY A 218 7.87 -26.11 12.01
N SER A 219 7.41 -26.65 10.87
CA SER A 219 6.99 -28.05 10.75
C SER A 219 8.16 -29.05 10.94
N VAL A 220 9.29 -28.71 10.34
CA VAL A 220 10.53 -29.50 10.50
C VAL A 220 10.97 -29.49 11.97
N LEU A 221 10.98 -28.34 12.62
CA LEU A 221 11.31 -28.22 14.04
C LEU A 221 10.44 -29.15 14.91
N PHE A 222 9.13 -29.21 14.60
CA PHE A 222 8.23 -30.11 15.33
C PHE A 222 8.65 -31.55 15.25
N PHE A 223 9.05 -32.04 14.10
CA PHE A 223 9.44 -33.46 13.93
C PHE A 223 10.77 -33.81 14.60
N TYR A 224 11.71 -32.89 14.61
CA TYR A 224 13.05 -33.16 15.15
C TYR A 224 13.28 -32.67 16.58
N LYS A 225 12.31 -31.95 17.19
CA LYS A 225 12.46 -31.36 18.53
C LYS A 225 12.91 -32.35 19.61
N ASP A 226 12.35 -33.57 19.65
CA ASP A 226 12.64 -34.55 20.67
C ASP A 226 14.04 -35.20 20.49
N ILE A 227 14.47 -35.33 19.21
CA ILE A 227 15.81 -35.84 18.87
C ILE A 227 16.86 -34.79 19.26
N VAL A 228 16.65 -33.54 18.89
CA VAL A 228 17.57 -32.43 19.21
C VAL A 228 17.63 -32.21 20.71
N TYR A 229 16.49 -32.22 21.39
CA TYR A 229 16.46 -32.05 22.84
C TYR A 229 17.28 -33.16 23.55
N LYS A 230 17.07 -34.43 23.16
CA LYS A 230 17.80 -35.56 23.76
C LYS A 230 19.30 -35.55 23.44
N ARG A 231 19.70 -35.15 22.22
CA ARG A 231 21.10 -35.17 21.79
C ARG A 231 21.92 -33.98 22.25
N VAL A 232 21.27 -32.83 22.48
CA VAL A 232 21.96 -31.59 22.79
C VAL A 232 21.54 -31.07 24.16
N PHE A 233 20.27 -30.72 24.32
CA PHE A 233 19.81 -29.98 25.51
C PHE A 233 19.69 -30.82 26.80
N SER A 234 19.56 -32.14 26.68
CA SER A 234 19.53 -33.03 27.84
C SER A 234 20.91 -33.43 28.36
N LEU A 235 21.99 -33.07 27.67
CA LEU A 235 23.34 -33.40 28.09
C LEU A 235 23.79 -32.64 29.35
N ASN A 236 23.27 -31.43 29.54
CA ASN A 236 23.59 -30.63 30.69
C ASN A 236 22.37 -29.72 31.01
N THR A 237 22.12 -29.47 32.32
CA THR A 237 21.02 -28.68 32.82
C THR A 237 21.10 -27.19 32.40
N TYR A 238 22.28 -26.70 32.08
CA TYR A 238 22.47 -25.30 31.63
C TYR A 238 22.23 -25.12 30.14
N LEU A 239 22.32 -26.15 29.30
CA LEU A 239 22.16 -26.05 27.85
C LEU A 239 20.79 -25.55 27.40
N PRO A 240 19.67 -25.95 28.05
CA PRO A 240 18.35 -25.34 27.72
C PRO A 240 18.29 -23.83 28.00
N VAL A 241 18.90 -23.39 29.10
CA VAL A 241 18.96 -21.96 29.44
C VAL A 241 19.82 -21.21 28.44
N LEU A 242 21.00 -21.71 28.14
CA LEU A 242 21.93 -21.13 27.17
C LEU A 242 21.30 -21.04 25.76
N GLY A 243 20.65 -22.13 25.31
CA GLY A 243 19.95 -22.15 24.02
C GLY A 243 18.82 -21.11 23.92
N GLU A 244 18.03 -20.99 24.99
CA GLU A 244 16.99 -19.96 25.07
C GLU A 244 17.57 -18.55 25.05
N VAL A 245 18.56 -18.27 25.90
CA VAL A 245 19.19 -16.95 25.99
C VAL A 245 19.82 -16.56 24.65
N LEU A 246 20.58 -17.47 24.04
CA LEU A 246 21.17 -17.24 22.73
C LEU A 246 20.10 -16.99 21.66
N GLY A 247 19.01 -17.77 21.67
CA GLY A 247 17.89 -17.58 20.77
C GLY A 247 17.22 -16.20 20.94
N ILE A 248 16.98 -15.79 22.17
CA ILE A 248 16.42 -14.45 22.48
C ILE A 248 17.38 -13.34 22.05
N VAL A 249 18.68 -13.47 22.33
CA VAL A 249 19.70 -12.49 21.92
C VAL A 249 19.73 -12.34 20.40
N ILE A 250 19.71 -13.45 19.65
CA ILE A 250 19.68 -13.40 18.18
C ILE A 250 18.41 -12.69 17.69
N ILE A 251 17.25 -12.99 18.25
CA ILE A 251 15.98 -12.34 17.89
C ILE A 251 16.06 -10.83 18.16
N ILE A 252 16.47 -10.45 19.36
CA ILE A 252 16.57 -9.04 19.76
C ILE A 252 17.61 -8.30 18.89
N ALA A 253 18.78 -8.89 18.68
CA ALA A 253 19.79 -8.33 17.79
C ALA A 253 19.23 -8.12 16.38
N SER A 254 18.50 -9.09 15.83
CA SER A 254 17.87 -8.97 14.51
C SER A 254 16.89 -7.82 14.45
N ILE A 255 16.05 -7.64 15.49
CA ILE A 255 15.06 -6.55 15.56
C ILE A 255 15.74 -5.16 15.52
N PHE A 256 16.93 -5.03 16.12
CA PHE A 256 17.60 -3.74 16.25
C PHE A 256 18.66 -3.47 15.17
N THR A 257 19.16 -4.51 14.47
CA THR A 257 20.30 -4.35 13.55
C THR A 257 20.00 -4.69 12.10
N VAL A 258 18.88 -5.37 11.82
CA VAL A 258 18.56 -5.76 10.44
C VAL A 258 17.86 -4.60 9.75
N GLU A 259 18.52 -4.10 8.71
CA GLU A 259 17.96 -3.12 7.79
C GLU A 259 17.76 -3.74 6.41
N LEU A 260 16.75 -3.26 5.69
CA LEU A 260 16.50 -3.71 4.32
C LEU A 260 17.39 -2.92 3.36
N GLN A 261 18.30 -3.60 2.70
CA GLN A 261 19.09 -2.98 1.64
C GLN A 261 18.17 -2.60 0.47
N ASN A 262 18.09 -1.28 0.18
CA ASN A 262 17.19 -0.72 -0.84
C ASN A 262 15.71 -1.12 -0.72
N GLY A 263 15.22 -1.40 0.50
CA GLY A 263 13.86 -1.87 0.73
C GLY A 263 13.58 -3.29 0.20
N ILE A 264 14.61 -4.09 -0.11
CA ILE A 264 14.46 -5.44 -0.68
C ILE A 264 14.62 -6.47 0.43
N TRP A 265 13.56 -7.24 0.65
CA TRP A 265 13.62 -8.43 1.50
C TRP A 265 14.13 -9.64 0.71
N THR A 266 14.99 -10.44 1.35
CA THR A 266 15.50 -11.70 0.84
C THR A 266 15.36 -12.81 1.90
N VAL A 267 15.49 -14.07 1.49
CA VAL A 267 15.45 -15.21 2.43
C VAL A 267 16.52 -15.09 3.53
N THR A 268 17.69 -14.53 3.21
CA THR A 268 18.79 -14.33 4.16
C THR A 268 18.43 -13.33 5.27
N THR A 269 17.54 -12.38 5.01
CA THR A 269 17.05 -11.42 6.00
C THR A 269 16.30 -12.10 7.15
N SER A 270 15.53 -13.16 6.86
CA SER A 270 14.74 -13.91 7.85
C SER A 270 15.56 -14.93 8.64
N LEU A 271 16.69 -15.42 8.12
CA LEU A 271 17.44 -16.54 8.69
C LEU A 271 17.85 -16.35 10.16
N PRO A 272 18.43 -15.22 10.60
CA PRO A 272 18.83 -15.04 11.99
C PRO A 272 17.65 -15.20 12.94
N THR A 273 16.52 -14.55 12.65
CA THR A 273 15.31 -14.59 13.47
C THR A 273 14.68 -15.97 13.50
N MET A 274 14.68 -16.69 12.36
CA MET A 274 14.22 -18.08 12.29
C MET A 274 15.08 -19.01 13.16
N LEU A 275 16.41 -18.86 13.10
CA LEU A 275 17.35 -19.65 13.91
C LEU A 275 17.21 -19.34 15.39
N GLY A 276 17.08 -18.06 15.77
CA GLY A 276 16.81 -17.66 17.14
C GLY A 276 15.50 -18.27 17.67
N THR A 277 14.42 -18.22 16.85
CA THR A 277 13.13 -18.85 17.16
C THR A 277 13.25 -20.36 17.32
N ALA A 278 14.04 -21.03 16.47
CA ALA A 278 14.29 -22.44 16.56
C ALA A 278 15.00 -22.81 17.87
N LEU A 279 16.03 -22.06 18.26
CA LEU A 279 16.75 -22.27 19.53
C LEU A 279 15.81 -22.17 20.73
N VAL A 280 14.97 -21.15 20.79
CA VAL A 280 13.98 -20.98 21.86
C VAL A 280 12.99 -22.15 21.92
N ILE A 281 12.46 -22.58 20.77
CA ILE A 281 11.47 -23.68 20.71
C ILE A 281 12.10 -25.01 21.10
N LEU A 282 13.33 -25.30 20.64
CA LEU A 282 14.03 -26.56 20.82
C LEU A 282 14.67 -26.71 22.21
N SER A 283 15.13 -25.63 22.80
CA SER A 283 15.70 -25.61 24.15
C SER A 283 14.69 -26.04 25.22
N HIS A 284 13.39 -25.71 25.01
CA HIS A 284 12.30 -26.10 25.91
C HIS A 284 12.63 -25.89 27.39
N ASN A 285 13.18 -24.71 27.73
CA ASN A 285 13.57 -24.36 29.10
C ASN A 285 12.34 -24.28 30.03
N LYS A 286 12.37 -25.01 31.14
CA LYS A 286 11.28 -25.03 32.12
C LYS A 286 11.25 -23.77 32.95
N ASN A 287 12.37 -23.10 33.15
CA ASN A 287 12.54 -21.86 33.91
C ASN A 287 12.67 -20.63 32.99
N SER A 288 12.03 -20.67 31.84
CA SER A 288 12.08 -19.66 30.79
C SER A 288 11.58 -18.29 31.27
N VAL A 289 12.33 -17.24 30.97
CA VAL A 289 11.91 -15.85 31.16
C VAL A 289 10.68 -15.50 30.29
N LEU A 290 10.45 -16.23 29.22
CA LEU A 290 9.25 -16.08 28.37
C LEU A 290 7.95 -16.50 29.06
N ARG A 291 8.04 -17.15 30.21
CA ARG A 291 6.87 -17.53 31.02
C ARG A 291 6.39 -16.43 31.95
N LEU A 292 7.06 -15.29 31.97
CA LEU A 292 6.64 -14.13 32.75
C LEU A 292 5.23 -13.69 32.33
N PRO A 293 4.34 -13.40 33.32
CA PRO A 293 2.94 -13.08 33.07
C PRO A 293 2.71 -11.95 32.05
N PRO A 294 3.47 -10.84 32.04
CA PRO A 294 3.27 -9.78 31.03
C PRO A 294 3.48 -10.27 29.60
N LEU A 295 4.57 -11.03 29.35
CA LEU A 295 4.89 -11.55 28.01
C LEU A 295 3.86 -12.58 27.55
N THR A 296 3.45 -13.47 28.43
CA THR A 296 2.44 -14.50 28.10
C THR A 296 1.06 -13.91 27.89
N LEU A 297 0.70 -12.83 28.59
CA LEU A 297 -0.55 -12.10 28.37
C LEU A 297 -0.54 -11.43 27.01
N LEU A 298 0.54 -10.71 26.66
CA LEU A 298 0.73 -10.13 25.32
C LEU A 298 0.64 -11.20 24.24
N GLY A 299 1.27 -12.34 24.44
CA GLY A 299 1.21 -13.44 23.48
C GLY A 299 -0.18 -14.06 23.33
N LYS A 300 -0.98 -14.11 24.38
CA LYS A 300 -2.39 -14.56 24.31
C LYS A 300 -3.27 -13.58 23.52
N CYS A 301 -3.03 -12.27 23.70
CA CYS A 301 -3.76 -11.20 23.01
C CYS A 301 -3.11 -10.81 21.66
N SER A 302 -2.01 -11.46 21.26
CA SER A 302 -1.19 -11.05 20.12
C SER A 302 -1.96 -11.00 18.81
N TYR A 303 -2.96 -11.85 18.62
CA TYR A 303 -3.77 -11.85 17.41
C TYR A 303 -4.68 -10.62 17.31
N SER A 304 -5.43 -10.30 18.36
CA SER A 304 -6.22 -9.07 18.40
C SER A 304 -5.34 -7.84 18.30
N LEU A 305 -4.21 -7.79 19.02
CA LEU A 305 -3.28 -6.67 18.96
C LEU A 305 -2.70 -6.48 17.56
N TYR A 306 -2.37 -7.57 16.87
CA TYR A 306 -1.93 -7.57 15.47
C TYR A 306 -3.00 -7.02 14.52
N LEU A 307 -4.27 -7.36 14.72
CA LEU A 307 -5.35 -6.88 13.87
C LEU A 307 -5.67 -5.39 14.06
N TRP A 308 -5.53 -4.86 15.27
CA TRP A 308 -5.92 -3.48 15.61
C TRP A 308 -4.83 -2.44 15.37
N HIS A 309 -3.53 -2.79 15.57
CA HIS A 309 -2.46 -1.79 15.56
C HIS A 309 -2.37 -1.03 14.23
N TRP A 310 -2.40 -1.75 13.12
CA TRP A 310 -2.17 -1.15 11.81
C TRP A 310 -3.33 -0.22 11.35
N PRO A 311 -4.61 -0.66 11.34
CA PRO A 311 -5.70 0.24 10.97
C PRO A 311 -5.75 1.49 11.86
N LEU A 312 -5.49 1.33 13.15
CA LEU A 312 -5.50 2.46 14.09
C LEU A 312 -4.37 3.44 13.79
N PHE A 313 -3.16 2.96 13.48
CA PHE A 313 -2.03 3.82 13.10
C PHE A 313 -2.28 4.54 11.78
N VAL A 314 -2.84 3.85 10.78
CA VAL A 314 -3.21 4.48 9.50
C VAL A 314 -4.31 5.53 9.69
N PHE A 315 -5.33 5.27 10.50
CA PHE A 315 -6.33 6.29 10.82
C PHE A 315 -5.73 7.47 11.58
N ALA A 316 -4.84 7.22 12.55
CA ALA A 316 -4.15 8.28 13.28
C ALA A 316 -3.35 9.18 12.33
N LEU A 317 -2.59 8.58 11.40
CA LEU A 317 -1.86 9.31 10.37
C LEU A 317 -2.80 10.15 9.49
N ARG A 318 -3.88 9.53 9.00
CA ARG A 318 -4.84 10.19 8.10
C ARG A 318 -5.63 11.30 8.77
N CYS A 319 -5.87 11.21 10.09
CA CYS A 319 -6.53 12.25 10.89
C CYS A 319 -5.54 13.29 11.44
N GLY A 320 -4.24 13.17 11.13
CA GLY A 320 -3.22 14.08 11.65
C GLY A 320 -3.00 13.96 13.15
N LEU A 321 -3.36 12.83 13.76
CA LEU A 321 -3.10 12.56 15.18
C LEU A 321 -1.62 12.21 15.45
N ASN A 322 -0.76 12.27 14.43
CA ASN A 322 0.67 12.04 14.54
C ASN A 322 1.50 13.31 14.85
N GLU A 323 0.88 14.48 15.08
CA GLU A 323 1.59 15.75 15.28
C GLU A 323 1.92 16.07 16.74
N SER A 324 1.40 15.32 17.72
CA SER A 324 1.59 15.60 19.15
C SER A 324 1.87 14.32 19.93
N TYR A 325 2.78 14.41 20.90
CA TYR A 325 3.04 13.29 21.84
C TYR A 325 1.78 12.85 22.59
N ILE A 326 0.88 13.78 22.92
CA ILE A 326 -0.39 13.46 23.58
C ILE A 326 -1.26 12.58 22.67
N ASN A 327 -1.29 12.86 21.37
CA ASN A 327 -2.04 12.06 20.41
C ASN A 327 -1.50 10.62 20.32
N TYR A 328 -0.19 10.42 20.38
CA TYR A 328 0.38 9.07 20.46
C TYR A 328 -0.06 8.32 21.70
N VAL A 329 -0.09 9.00 22.86
CA VAL A 329 -0.61 8.39 24.10
C VAL A 329 -2.07 7.99 23.92
N ILE A 330 -2.90 8.85 23.34
CA ILE A 330 -4.31 8.55 23.03
C ILE A 330 -4.42 7.34 22.12
N VAL A 331 -3.66 7.29 21.04
CA VAL A 331 -3.65 6.17 20.07
C VAL A 331 -3.25 4.86 20.78
N PHE A 332 -2.26 4.89 21.68
CA PHE A 332 -1.85 3.71 22.45
C PHE A 332 -2.90 3.25 23.44
N VAL A 333 -3.54 4.17 24.13
CA VAL A 333 -4.65 3.84 25.04
C VAL A 333 -5.81 3.23 24.27
N LEU A 334 -6.17 3.81 23.12
CA LEU A 334 -7.20 3.25 22.23
C LEU A 334 -6.82 1.86 21.72
N LEU A 335 -5.56 1.65 21.31
CA LEU A 335 -5.07 0.32 20.92
C LEU A 335 -5.23 -0.70 22.04
N GLY A 336 -4.86 -0.33 23.28
CA GLY A 336 -5.03 -1.18 24.44
C GLY A 336 -6.50 -1.53 24.73
N LEU A 337 -7.39 -0.54 24.65
CA LEU A 337 -8.83 -0.73 24.87
C LEU A 337 -9.47 -1.59 23.78
N LEU A 338 -9.21 -1.32 22.51
CA LEU A 338 -9.73 -2.08 21.37
C LEU A 338 -9.21 -3.52 21.38
N ASN A 339 -7.93 -3.71 21.70
CA ASN A 339 -7.34 -5.04 21.87
C ASN A 339 -8.04 -5.81 23.02
N LEU A 340 -8.21 -5.19 24.18
CA LEU A 340 -8.87 -5.82 25.32
C LEU A 340 -10.32 -6.17 25.00
N MET A 341 -11.05 -5.25 24.37
CA MET A 341 -12.44 -5.46 23.95
C MET A 341 -12.54 -6.63 22.97
N SER A 342 -11.71 -6.63 21.92
CA SER A 342 -11.67 -7.71 20.92
C SER A 342 -11.33 -9.06 21.57
N TYR A 343 -10.33 -9.10 22.46
CA TYR A 343 -9.92 -10.31 23.15
C TYR A 343 -11.04 -10.85 24.06
N LEU A 344 -11.64 -9.99 24.90
CA LEU A 344 -12.65 -10.40 25.86
C LEU A 344 -13.99 -10.75 25.20
N LEU A 345 -14.47 -9.92 24.25
CA LEU A 345 -15.81 -10.07 23.69
C LEU A 345 -15.86 -11.06 22.51
N VAL A 346 -14.76 -11.20 21.77
CA VAL A 346 -14.75 -11.96 20.54
C VAL A 346 -13.91 -13.23 20.61
N GLU A 347 -12.63 -13.13 21.02
CA GLU A 347 -11.76 -14.32 21.05
C GLU A 347 -12.12 -15.28 22.17
N LYS A 348 -12.43 -14.76 23.37
CA LYS A 348 -12.74 -15.59 24.53
C LYS A 348 -14.14 -16.20 24.48
N HIS A 349 -15.14 -15.51 23.90
CA HIS A 349 -16.53 -15.92 23.91
C HIS A 349 -16.97 -16.80 22.73
N LYS A 350 -16.11 -17.15 21.80
CA LYS A 350 -16.37 -18.06 20.66
C LYS A 350 -17.75 -17.89 20.03
N LEU A 351 -17.86 -16.96 19.10
CA LEU A 351 -19.07 -16.77 18.32
C LEU A 351 -19.52 -18.07 17.63
N ASN A 352 -20.82 -18.29 17.53
CA ASN A 352 -21.35 -19.42 16.80
C ASN A 352 -21.19 -19.22 15.27
N TYR A 353 -21.21 -20.32 14.53
CA TYR A 353 -20.97 -20.29 13.08
C TYR A 353 -22.02 -19.48 12.30
N LYS A 354 -23.27 -19.40 12.77
CA LYS A 354 -24.34 -18.62 12.11
C LYS A 354 -24.05 -17.13 12.21
N THR A 355 -23.67 -16.64 13.40
CA THR A 355 -23.29 -15.24 13.60
C THR A 355 -22.07 -14.88 12.73
N VAL A 356 -21.03 -15.73 12.69
CA VAL A 356 -19.87 -15.52 11.86
C VAL A 356 -20.23 -15.44 10.38
N ALA A 357 -21.12 -16.31 9.90
CA ALA A 357 -21.59 -16.30 8.51
C ALA A 357 -22.39 -15.02 8.18
N ILE A 358 -23.25 -14.55 9.08
CA ILE A 358 -23.99 -13.29 8.89
C ILE A 358 -23.03 -12.11 8.80
N LEU A 359 -22.09 -11.98 9.75
CA LEU A 359 -21.11 -10.89 9.74
C LEU A 359 -20.23 -10.92 8.49
N TYR A 360 -19.82 -12.12 8.06
CA TYR A 360 -19.05 -12.29 6.82
C TYR A 360 -19.84 -11.80 5.60
N PHE A 361 -21.12 -12.19 5.52
CA PHE A 361 -22.00 -11.77 4.44
C PHE A 361 -22.22 -10.24 4.45
N CYS A 362 -22.41 -9.63 5.62
CA CYS A 362 -22.55 -8.17 5.74
C CYS A 362 -21.31 -7.43 5.20
N CYS A 363 -20.10 -7.84 5.59
CA CYS A 363 -18.87 -7.25 5.07
C CYS A 363 -18.73 -7.42 3.55
N PHE A 364 -19.08 -8.60 3.04
CA PHE A 364 -18.98 -8.89 1.61
C PHE A 364 -20.04 -8.13 0.79
N SER A 365 -21.22 -7.94 1.34
CA SER A 365 -22.28 -7.11 0.73
C SER A 365 -21.87 -5.65 0.64
N SER A 366 -21.18 -5.11 1.65
CA SER A 366 -20.58 -3.77 1.59
C SER A 366 -19.63 -3.64 0.41
N TYR A 367 -18.74 -4.62 0.22
CA TYR A 367 -17.86 -4.65 -0.95
C TYR A 367 -18.62 -4.64 -2.29
N ILE A 368 -19.66 -5.47 -2.44
CA ILE A 368 -20.46 -5.51 -3.67
C ILE A 368 -21.12 -4.15 -3.92
N TYR A 369 -21.70 -3.55 -2.88
CA TYR A 369 -22.37 -2.26 -2.97
C TYR A 369 -21.44 -1.13 -3.39
N PHE A 370 -20.25 -1.04 -2.77
CA PHE A 370 -19.30 0.04 -3.01
C PHE A 370 -18.30 -0.22 -4.15
N LYS A 371 -18.26 -1.43 -4.73
CA LYS A 371 -17.36 -1.76 -5.84
C LYS A 371 -17.59 -0.87 -7.07
N SER A 372 -18.81 -0.51 -7.37
CA SER A 372 -19.18 0.38 -8.48
C SER A 372 -19.01 1.87 -8.15
N GLY A 373 -18.52 2.19 -6.96
CA GLY A 373 -18.37 3.54 -6.43
C GLY A 373 -19.63 4.02 -5.71
N PRO A 374 -19.48 4.83 -4.67
CA PRO A 374 -20.62 5.46 -4.01
C PRO A 374 -21.27 6.43 -4.99
N LYS A 375 -22.55 6.24 -5.26
CA LYS A 375 -23.31 7.12 -6.15
C LYS A 375 -23.67 8.43 -5.49
N ASP A 376 -23.66 8.49 -4.14
CA ASP A 376 -24.12 9.62 -3.35
C ASP A 376 -23.22 9.81 -2.12
N THR A 377 -22.04 10.41 -2.30
CA THR A 377 -21.25 10.87 -1.17
C THR A 377 -21.24 12.40 -1.09
N TYR A 378 -21.24 12.91 0.12
CA TYR A 378 -21.33 14.32 0.44
C TYR A 378 -20.34 15.21 -0.35
N ILE A 379 -19.13 14.73 -0.59
CA ILE A 379 -18.11 15.45 -1.34
C ILE A 379 -18.37 15.40 -2.85
N PHE A 380 -18.84 14.26 -3.37
CA PHE A 380 -19.26 14.18 -4.78
C PHE A 380 -20.46 15.07 -5.07
N GLN A 381 -21.40 15.18 -4.12
CA GLN A 381 -22.53 16.14 -4.24
C GLN A 381 -22.06 17.59 -4.20
N PHE A 382 -21.02 17.91 -3.44
CA PHE A 382 -20.44 19.24 -3.39
C PHE A 382 -19.76 19.61 -4.71
N GLU A 383 -19.03 18.71 -5.34
CA GLU A 383 -18.41 18.91 -6.65
C GLU A 383 -19.46 18.92 -7.80
N ILE A 384 -20.50 18.10 -7.72
CA ILE A 384 -21.54 17.99 -8.75
C ILE A 384 -22.59 19.11 -8.65
N LYS A 385 -22.85 19.67 -7.47
CA LYS A 385 -23.81 20.81 -7.32
C LYS A 385 -23.29 22.13 -7.89
N GLN A 386 -21.97 22.30 -8.02
CA GLN A 386 -21.42 23.52 -8.63
C GLN A 386 -21.73 23.73 -10.13
N PRO A 387 -21.85 22.69 -11.00
CA PRO A 387 -22.18 22.90 -12.41
C PRO A 387 -23.55 23.54 -12.68
N ALA A 388 -24.51 23.40 -11.78
CA ALA A 388 -25.85 23.93 -11.95
C ALA A 388 -25.94 25.47 -11.73
N GLU A 389 -24.98 26.05 -11.00
CA GLU A 389 -24.94 27.52 -10.75
C GLU A 389 -24.21 28.29 -11.84
N ILE A 390 -23.40 27.63 -12.66
CA ILE A 390 -22.71 28.24 -13.78
C ILE A 390 -23.61 28.05 -15.00
N GLY A 391 -24.58 28.94 -15.20
CA GLY A 391 -25.49 28.93 -16.32
C GLY A 391 -24.81 29.05 -17.67
N LEU A 392 -24.12 28.03 -18.09
CA LEU A 392 -23.50 27.92 -19.40
C LEU A 392 -24.56 27.48 -20.39
N SER A 393 -24.75 28.31 -21.39
CA SER A 393 -25.67 28.06 -22.49
C SER A 393 -25.27 26.75 -23.22
N LYS A 394 -26.24 26.11 -23.87
CA LYS A 394 -26.02 24.90 -24.69
C LYS A 394 -24.98 25.10 -25.82
N GLU A 395 -24.61 26.37 -26.08
CA GLU A 395 -23.65 26.78 -27.12
C GLU A 395 -22.24 26.29 -26.90
N TYR A 396 -21.83 25.95 -25.66
CA TYR A 396 -20.46 25.54 -25.32
C TYR A 396 -20.34 24.04 -24.99
N GLN A 397 -21.18 23.20 -25.58
CA GLN A 397 -21.05 21.73 -25.38
C GLN A 397 -19.76 21.22 -26.05
N PRO A 398 -18.97 20.37 -25.36
CA PRO A 398 -17.78 19.77 -25.99
C PRO A 398 -18.18 18.89 -27.15
N SER A 399 -17.41 18.96 -28.23
CA SER A 399 -17.56 18.05 -29.36
C SER A 399 -16.33 17.20 -29.54
N VAL A 400 -16.52 15.96 -30.00
CA VAL A 400 -15.43 15.12 -30.49
C VAL A 400 -15.23 15.51 -31.95
N VAL A 401 -14.03 16.01 -32.27
CA VAL A 401 -13.70 16.50 -33.62
C VAL A 401 -13.03 15.42 -34.45
N ASP A 402 -12.23 14.55 -33.80
CA ASP A 402 -11.48 13.49 -34.47
C ASP A 402 -11.23 12.30 -33.51
N THR A 403 -10.99 11.12 -34.06
CA THR A 403 -10.68 9.92 -33.31
C THR A 403 -9.60 9.10 -34.01
N VAL A 404 -8.70 8.50 -33.20
CA VAL A 404 -7.77 7.48 -33.66
C VAL A 404 -7.85 6.29 -32.69
N GLY A 405 -8.36 5.17 -33.16
CA GLY A 405 -8.62 4.01 -32.33
C GLY A 405 -9.54 4.34 -31.15
N THR A 406 -9.02 4.22 -29.92
CA THR A 406 -9.76 4.52 -28.68
C THR A 406 -9.56 5.95 -28.18
N GLN A 407 -8.79 6.78 -28.85
CA GLN A 407 -8.45 8.14 -28.45
C GLN A 407 -9.30 9.17 -29.19
N SER A 408 -9.72 10.23 -28.51
CA SER A 408 -10.57 11.28 -29.05
C SER A 408 -9.94 12.65 -28.85
N LEU A 409 -10.04 13.47 -29.92
CA LEU A 409 -9.75 14.90 -29.88
C LEU A 409 -11.02 15.64 -29.49
N TRP A 410 -10.97 16.36 -28.39
CA TRP A 410 -12.07 17.16 -27.88
C TRP A 410 -11.89 18.62 -28.21
N HIS A 411 -12.99 19.32 -28.55
CA HIS A 411 -13.07 20.76 -28.72
C HIS A 411 -13.92 21.37 -27.61
N TYR A 412 -13.39 22.39 -26.95
CA TYR A 412 -14.06 23.20 -25.94
C TYR A 412 -14.09 24.68 -26.39
N GLY A 413 -14.95 25.48 -25.74
CA GLY A 413 -15.10 26.90 -26.03
C GLY A 413 -15.99 27.19 -27.26
N GLU A 414 -15.78 28.33 -27.92
CA GLU A 414 -16.58 28.69 -29.07
C GLU A 414 -16.33 27.78 -30.26
N GLN A 415 -17.41 27.16 -30.76
CA GLN A 415 -17.32 26.11 -31.81
C GLN A 415 -17.12 26.73 -33.22
N LYS A 416 -17.22 28.04 -33.35
CA LYS A 416 -17.10 28.74 -34.66
C LYS A 416 -15.66 29.06 -35.05
N GLU A 417 -14.73 28.96 -34.12
CA GLU A 417 -13.32 29.31 -34.34
C GLU A 417 -12.42 28.09 -34.32
N ILE A 418 -11.36 28.13 -35.13
CA ILE A 418 -10.28 27.11 -35.09
C ILE A 418 -9.52 27.33 -33.78
N PRO A 419 -9.34 26.28 -32.95
CA PRO A 419 -8.59 26.39 -31.71
C PRO A 419 -7.14 26.80 -31.93
N HIS A 420 -6.72 27.84 -31.22
CA HIS A 420 -5.35 28.32 -31.15
C HIS A 420 -4.58 27.77 -29.94
N ILE A 421 -5.24 26.99 -29.10
CA ILE A 421 -4.65 26.34 -27.94
C ILE A 421 -4.95 24.84 -28.00
N MET A 422 -3.92 24.03 -27.82
CA MET A 422 -4.04 22.60 -27.68
C MET A 422 -3.51 22.16 -26.31
N ILE A 423 -4.26 21.34 -25.57
CA ILE A 423 -3.82 20.74 -24.31
C ILE A 423 -3.60 19.25 -24.52
N VAL A 424 -2.42 18.78 -24.12
CA VAL A 424 -2.04 17.36 -24.27
C VAL A 424 -1.47 16.83 -22.96
N GLY A 425 -1.85 15.60 -22.60
CA GLY A 425 -1.25 14.95 -21.45
C GLY A 425 -2.00 13.77 -20.86
N ASP A 426 -1.64 13.45 -19.62
CA ASP A 426 -2.26 12.40 -18.80
C ASP A 426 -3.39 12.97 -17.91
N SER A 427 -3.67 12.31 -16.78
CA SER A 427 -4.65 12.80 -15.81
C SER A 427 -4.32 14.20 -15.27
N ASN A 428 -3.07 14.64 -15.35
CA ASN A 428 -2.68 16.00 -14.97
C ASN A 428 -3.08 17.07 -15.99
N ALA A 429 -3.36 16.71 -17.23
CA ALA A 429 -4.03 17.58 -18.19
C ALA A 429 -5.56 17.53 -17.98
N LEU A 430 -6.13 16.34 -17.74
CA LEU A 430 -7.57 16.14 -17.51
C LEU A 430 -8.13 16.99 -16.35
N GLN A 431 -7.33 17.27 -15.33
CA GLN A 431 -7.80 18.03 -14.16
C GLN A 431 -8.10 19.51 -14.47
N TYR A 432 -7.64 20.04 -15.62
CA TYR A 432 -7.99 21.39 -16.08
C TYR A 432 -9.22 21.41 -16.99
N ARG A 433 -9.70 20.24 -17.42
CA ARG A 433 -10.83 20.09 -18.36
C ARG A 433 -12.04 20.90 -17.95
N TYR A 434 -12.39 20.90 -16.66
CA TYR A 434 -13.53 21.66 -16.16
C TYR A 434 -13.36 23.16 -16.39
N PHE A 435 -12.17 23.70 -16.15
CA PHE A 435 -11.88 25.12 -16.36
C PHE A 435 -11.99 25.47 -17.85
N PHE A 436 -11.32 24.74 -18.74
CA PHE A 436 -11.35 25.01 -20.18
C PHE A 436 -12.73 24.75 -20.79
N LYS A 437 -13.48 23.82 -20.25
CA LYS A 437 -14.82 23.48 -20.73
C LYS A 437 -15.89 24.50 -20.30
N PHE A 438 -15.82 25.00 -19.07
CA PHE A 438 -16.92 25.72 -18.45
C PHE A 438 -16.56 27.12 -17.94
N CYS A 439 -15.30 27.47 -17.80
CA CYS A 439 -14.88 28.74 -17.21
C CYS A 439 -14.21 29.68 -18.23
N THR A 440 -13.97 29.21 -19.46
CA THR A 440 -13.42 30.04 -20.55
C THR A 440 -14.20 29.83 -21.86
N LYS A 441 -14.23 30.83 -22.73
CA LYS A 441 -14.81 30.77 -24.09
C LYS A 441 -13.76 30.47 -25.15
N ILE A 442 -12.47 30.39 -24.74
CA ILE A 442 -11.36 30.25 -25.67
C ILE A 442 -11.44 28.88 -26.36
N PRO A 443 -11.47 28.82 -27.69
CA PRO A 443 -11.45 27.59 -28.44
C PRO A 443 -10.19 26.76 -28.11
N THR A 444 -10.37 25.53 -27.62
CA THR A 444 -9.29 24.69 -27.14
C THR A 444 -9.45 23.25 -27.60
N TYR A 445 -8.40 22.69 -28.18
CA TYR A 445 -8.30 21.25 -28.42
C TYR A 445 -7.73 20.54 -27.18
N GLU A 446 -8.27 19.36 -26.85
CA GLU A 446 -7.74 18.53 -25.78
C GLU A 446 -7.54 17.07 -26.25
N ILE A 447 -6.34 16.53 -26.03
CA ILE A 447 -6.04 15.10 -26.09
C ILE A 447 -5.45 14.72 -24.73
N ALA A 448 -6.25 14.09 -23.89
CA ALA A 448 -5.77 13.67 -22.57
C ALA A 448 -6.42 12.37 -22.11
N LYS A 449 -5.61 11.48 -21.54
CA LYS A 449 -6.08 10.22 -20.98
C LYS A 449 -5.21 9.80 -19.80
N SER A 450 -5.85 9.31 -18.71
CA SER A 450 -5.14 8.84 -17.51
C SER A 450 -4.00 7.89 -17.85
N ALA A 451 -2.85 8.12 -17.24
CA ALA A 451 -1.63 7.31 -17.35
C ALA A 451 -0.98 7.25 -18.73
N ILE A 452 -1.38 8.08 -19.69
CA ILE A 452 -0.71 8.18 -20.99
C ILE A 452 0.13 9.47 -21.08
N MET A 453 1.44 9.29 -21.26
CA MET A 453 2.41 10.34 -21.50
C MET A 453 3.19 9.97 -22.78
N ALA A 454 2.52 10.02 -23.90
CA ALA A 454 3.07 9.57 -25.19
C ALA A 454 3.37 10.75 -26.12
N TYR A 455 4.24 11.66 -25.67
CA TYR A 455 4.64 12.82 -26.49
C TYR A 455 5.58 12.46 -27.64
N GLY A 456 6.26 11.32 -27.58
CA GLY A 456 7.17 10.85 -28.61
C GLY A 456 7.05 9.36 -28.89
N LYS A 457 7.74 8.92 -29.94
CA LYS A 457 7.67 7.55 -30.44
C LYS A 457 8.23 6.54 -29.42
N GLU A 458 9.30 6.88 -28.72
CA GLU A 458 9.93 6.00 -27.76
C GLU A 458 9.01 5.77 -26.56
N PHE A 459 8.43 6.84 -25.99
CA PHE A 459 7.48 6.73 -24.87
C PHE A 459 6.16 6.05 -25.26
N ALA A 460 5.70 6.21 -26.50
CA ALA A 460 4.56 5.45 -27.01
C ALA A 460 4.82 3.95 -27.08
N SER A 461 6.09 3.55 -27.26
CA SER A 461 6.50 2.14 -27.37
C SER A 461 6.75 1.45 -26.04
N PHE A 462 6.92 2.19 -24.90
CA PHE A 462 7.13 1.57 -23.59
C PHE A 462 5.99 0.62 -23.23
N SER A 463 6.28 -0.66 -23.33
CA SER A 463 5.34 -1.72 -23.08
C SER A 463 5.07 -1.88 -21.59
N GLN A 464 3.82 -2.13 -21.23
CA GLN A 464 3.41 -2.60 -19.91
C GLN A 464 3.43 -1.58 -18.75
N GLY A 465 3.04 -0.34 -18.99
CA GLY A 465 2.37 0.40 -17.91
C GLY A 465 1.11 -0.36 -17.53
N TYR A 466 0.94 -0.65 -16.27
CA TYR A 466 -0.08 -1.52 -15.67
C TYR A 466 -1.55 -1.21 -16.06
N TYR A 467 -1.79 -0.11 -16.78
CA TYR A 467 -3.13 0.42 -17.03
C TYR A 467 -3.47 0.74 -18.48
N VAL A 468 -2.50 0.84 -19.40
CA VAL A 468 -2.80 1.27 -20.76
C VAL A 468 -2.11 0.37 -21.80
N PRO A 469 -2.88 -0.32 -22.65
CA PRO A 469 -2.36 -1.15 -23.73
C PRO A 469 -1.45 -0.38 -24.71
N LEU A 470 -0.50 -1.08 -25.35
CA LEU A 470 0.44 -0.48 -26.29
C LEU A 470 -0.29 0.21 -27.47
N ASN A 471 -1.33 -0.44 -28.02
CA ASN A 471 -2.13 0.12 -29.10
C ASN A 471 -2.79 1.45 -28.69
N GLU A 472 -3.32 1.56 -27.49
CA GLU A 472 -3.94 2.82 -27.02
C GLU A 472 -2.91 3.96 -26.89
N ARG A 473 -1.67 3.66 -26.48
CA ARG A 473 -0.59 4.63 -26.43
C ARG A 473 -0.12 5.06 -27.80
N GLN A 474 -0.07 4.13 -28.76
CA GLN A 474 0.23 4.42 -30.14
C GLN A 474 -0.88 5.27 -30.80
N ASP A 475 -2.15 4.92 -30.51
CA ASP A 475 -3.30 5.71 -30.97
C ASP A 475 -3.23 7.15 -30.43
N PHE A 476 -2.89 7.32 -29.16
CA PHE A 476 -2.69 8.64 -28.54
C PHE A 476 -1.57 9.42 -29.26
N TYR A 477 -0.42 8.81 -29.44
CA TYR A 477 0.70 9.43 -30.13
C TYR A 477 0.35 9.80 -31.59
N ASN A 478 -0.35 8.93 -32.29
CA ASN A 478 -0.78 9.17 -33.67
C ASN A 478 -1.78 10.32 -33.76
N LEU A 479 -2.76 10.37 -32.84
CA LEU A 479 -3.73 11.47 -32.75
C LEU A 479 -3.02 12.78 -32.42
N TYR A 480 -2.11 12.78 -31.44
CA TYR A 480 -1.31 13.94 -31.08
C TYR A 480 -0.53 14.49 -32.27
N LYS A 481 0.22 13.64 -32.98
CA LYS A 481 1.00 14.03 -34.15
C LYS A 481 0.11 14.54 -35.30
N LYS A 482 -1.03 13.89 -35.54
CA LYS A 482 -2.02 14.32 -36.54
C LYS A 482 -2.55 15.71 -36.22
N THR A 483 -2.93 15.97 -34.93
CA THR A 483 -3.45 17.26 -34.51
C THR A 483 -2.40 18.37 -34.59
N LEU A 484 -1.15 18.11 -34.19
CA LEU A 484 -0.07 19.09 -34.36
C LEU A 484 0.10 19.57 -35.79
N SER A 485 -0.11 18.69 -36.78
CA SER A 485 -0.01 19.06 -38.20
C SER A 485 -1.19 19.90 -38.73
N THR A 486 -2.25 20.04 -37.96
CA THR A 486 -3.42 20.89 -38.29
C THR A 486 -3.38 22.28 -37.69
N LEU A 487 -2.47 22.51 -36.71
CA LEU A 487 -2.32 23.80 -36.07
C LEU A 487 -1.63 24.83 -36.98
N ASN A 488 -1.95 26.10 -36.79
CA ASN A 488 -1.40 27.21 -37.54
C ASN A 488 -0.12 27.77 -36.91
N ASP A 489 0.63 28.54 -37.67
CA ASP A 489 1.79 29.27 -37.17
C ASP A 489 1.39 30.20 -36.03
N GLY A 490 2.06 30.12 -34.89
CA GLY A 490 1.79 30.89 -33.68
C GLY A 490 0.80 30.24 -32.70
N ASP A 491 0.19 29.10 -33.07
CA ASP A 491 -0.68 28.38 -32.15
C ASP A 491 0.11 27.78 -30.98
N LYS A 492 -0.56 27.57 -29.85
CA LYS A 492 0.01 27.27 -28.55
C LYS A 492 -0.31 25.85 -28.12
N VAL A 493 0.72 25.10 -27.68
CA VAL A 493 0.58 23.70 -27.24
C VAL A 493 0.98 23.58 -25.78
N ILE A 494 0.05 23.17 -24.91
CA ILE A 494 0.26 22.96 -23.49
C ILE A 494 0.50 21.48 -23.23
N LEU A 495 1.71 21.15 -22.76
CA LEU A 495 2.10 19.78 -22.38
C LEU A 495 2.01 19.66 -20.86
N SER A 496 1.04 18.87 -20.37
CA SER A 496 0.83 18.69 -18.93
C SER A 496 0.73 17.23 -18.56
N SER A 497 1.74 16.74 -17.82
CA SER A 497 1.81 15.36 -17.37
C SER A 497 2.38 15.24 -15.97
N ARG A 498 2.13 14.10 -15.34
CA ARG A 498 2.88 13.65 -14.18
C ARG A 498 4.18 13.01 -14.67
N TRP A 499 5.19 13.82 -14.91
CA TRP A 499 6.47 13.45 -15.54
C TRP A 499 7.17 12.27 -14.86
N THR A 500 6.95 12.05 -13.55
CA THR A 500 7.54 10.96 -12.77
C THR A 500 6.81 9.61 -12.92
N THR A 501 5.61 9.57 -13.50
CA THR A 501 4.72 8.39 -13.47
C THR A 501 5.32 7.18 -14.18
N GLN A 502 6.00 7.40 -15.30
CA GLN A 502 6.52 6.31 -16.13
C GLN A 502 7.88 5.79 -15.67
N TYR A 503 8.51 6.42 -14.66
CA TYR A 503 9.85 6.00 -14.23
C TYR A 503 9.92 4.54 -13.78
N LYS A 504 8.93 4.05 -13.03
CA LYS A 504 8.89 2.63 -12.62
C LYS A 504 8.79 1.67 -13.84
N ASN A 505 8.04 2.07 -14.85
CA ASN A 505 7.89 1.28 -16.09
C ASN A 505 9.18 1.32 -16.91
N TYR A 506 9.81 2.48 -17.00
CA TYR A 506 11.11 2.68 -17.64
C TYR A 506 12.19 1.78 -17.01
N LEU A 507 12.30 1.75 -15.67
CA LEU A 507 13.23 0.87 -14.96
C LEU A 507 12.99 -0.60 -15.30
N LYS A 508 11.73 -1.02 -15.30
CA LYS A 508 11.35 -2.41 -15.58
C LYS A 508 11.71 -2.81 -17.00
N GLU A 509 11.43 -1.95 -17.98
CA GLU A 509 11.66 -2.24 -19.39
C GLU A 509 13.15 -2.26 -19.76
N LYS A 510 13.91 -1.31 -19.21
CA LYS A 510 15.36 -1.22 -19.40
C LYS A 510 16.15 -2.15 -18.47
N ASN A 511 15.46 -2.92 -17.61
CA ASN A 511 16.06 -3.80 -16.60
C ASN A 511 17.07 -3.05 -15.71
N LEU A 512 16.68 -1.88 -15.19
CA LEU A 512 17.51 -1.00 -14.39
C LEU A 512 17.03 -0.95 -12.93
N LEU A 513 17.95 -0.69 -12.01
CA LEU A 513 17.64 -0.38 -10.62
C LEU A 513 17.42 1.12 -10.43
N ALA A 514 16.54 1.48 -9.49
CA ALA A 514 16.28 2.87 -9.15
C ALA A 514 17.53 3.52 -8.54
N SER A 515 17.94 4.67 -9.09
CA SER A 515 19.03 5.51 -8.58
C SER A 515 18.92 6.91 -9.18
N ASP A 516 19.62 7.88 -8.61
CA ASP A 516 19.67 9.24 -9.18
C ASP A 516 20.21 9.24 -10.62
N LYS A 517 21.19 8.40 -10.90
CA LYS A 517 21.76 8.26 -12.26
C LYS A 517 20.73 7.71 -13.26
N THR A 518 19.94 6.71 -12.86
CA THR A 518 18.90 6.16 -13.74
C THR A 518 17.72 7.10 -13.88
N TYR A 519 17.44 7.93 -12.85
CA TYR A 519 16.42 8.97 -12.95
C TYR A 519 16.85 10.11 -13.89
N SER A 520 18.11 10.55 -13.81
CA SER A 520 18.68 11.53 -14.75
C SER A 520 18.55 11.05 -16.20
N LYS A 521 18.93 9.79 -16.46
CA LYS A 521 18.81 9.21 -17.80
C LYS A 521 17.34 9.12 -18.26
N TYR A 522 16.43 8.78 -17.38
CA TYR A 522 15.00 8.79 -17.68
C TYR A 522 14.52 10.18 -18.10
N MET A 523 14.94 11.24 -17.42
CA MET A 523 14.59 12.62 -17.79
C MET A 523 15.24 13.06 -19.10
N ASP A 524 16.47 12.63 -19.38
CA ASP A 524 17.14 12.90 -20.64
C ASP A 524 16.38 12.26 -21.82
N ASP A 525 15.90 11.03 -21.65
CA ASP A 525 15.11 10.33 -22.67
C ASP A 525 13.74 11.01 -22.89
N ILE A 526 13.06 11.51 -21.82
CA ILE A 526 11.83 12.32 -21.94
C ILE A 526 12.09 13.61 -22.73
N ILE A 527 13.10 14.36 -22.32
CA ILE A 527 13.42 15.65 -22.94
C ILE A 527 13.74 15.45 -24.42
N LYS A 528 14.52 14.43 -24.76
CA LYS A 528 14.85 14.09 -26.14
C LYS A 528 13.59 13.79 -26.96
N ASP A 529 12.66 13.01 -26.42
CA ASP A 529 11.42 12.62 -27.11
C ASP A 529 10.49 13.83 -27.37
N ILE A 530 10.45 14.76 -26.40
CA ILE A 530 9.74 16.05 -26.55
C ILE A 530 10.44 16.93 -27.59
N ASP A 531 11.76 17.06 -27.50
CA ASP A 531 12.58 17.88 -28.40
C ASP A 531 12.45 17.48 -29.85
N GLU A 532 12.41 16.17 -30.14
CA GLU A 532 12.18 15.65 -31.47
C GLU A 532 10.82 16.08 -32.08
N GLN A 533 9.81 16.29 -31.26
CA GLN A 533 8.51 16.80 -31.73
C GLN A 533 8.54 18.31 -31.89
N ILE A 534 9.08 19.05 -30.92
CA ILE A 534 9.16 20.51 -30.95
C ILE A 534 9.95 21.01 -32.18
N LYS A 535 11.06 20.36 -32.51
CA LYS A 535 11.87 20.67 -33.70
C LYS A 535 11.15 20.49 -35.04
N LYS A 536 10.13 19.61 -35.06
CA LYS A 536 9.31 19.41 -36.30
C LYS A 536 8.30 20.53 -36.49
N TYR A 537 7.94 21.27 -35.45
CA TYR A 537 6.95 22.33 -35.46
C TYR A 537 7.51 23.63 -34.90
N PRO A 538 8.54 24.23 -35.52
CA PRO A 538 9.29 25.37 -34.98
C PRO A 538 8.44 26.66 -34.91
N LYS A 539 7.30 26.71 -35.56
CA LYS A 539 6.41 27.85 -35.58
C LYS A 539 5.30 27.79 -34.53
N LEU A 540 5.12 26.64 -33.87
CA LEU A 540 4.23 26.48 -32.70
C LEU A 540 4.98 26.91 -31.44
N HIS A 541 4.25 27.46 -30.46
CA HIS A 541 4.81 27.72 -29.13
C HIS A 541 4.36 26.65 -28.12
N PHE A 542 5.32 26.01 -27.48
CA PHE A 542 5.07 24.93 -26.51
C PHE A 542 5.20 25.43 -25.09
N TYR A 543 4.22 25.09 -24.25
CA TYR A 543 4.23 25.38 -22.80
C TYR A 543 4.35 24.06 -22.05
N ILE A 544 5.45 23.86 -21.34
CA ILE A 544 5.68 22.68 -20.53
C ILE A 544 5.24 23.00 -19.09
N ILE A 545 4.24 22.29 -18.61
CA ILE A 545 3.74 22.46 -17.25
C ILE A 545 4.55 21.58 -16.30
N GLY A 546 5.14 22.20 -15.29
CA GLY A 546 5.91 21.51 -14.26
C GLY A 546 5.11 20.50 -13.45
N THR A 547 5.80 19.70 -12.65
CA THR A 547 5.14 18.74 -11.74
C THR A 547 4.32 19.46 -10.67
N ALA A 548 3.18 18.87 -10.31
CA ALA A 548 2.40 19.38 -9.19
C ALA A 548 3.14 19.12 -7.87
N PHE A 549 2.96 20.01 -6.94
CA PHE A 549 3.11 19.76 -5.53
C PHE A 549 2.20 18.58 -5.14
N CYS A 550 2.70 17.64 -4.34
CA CYS A 550 1.97 16.45 -3.93
C CYS A 550 1.72 16.50 -2.41
N PRO A 551 0.55 16.97 -1.95
CA PRO A 551 0.22 16.94 -0.53
C PRO A 551 0.11 15.50 -0.02
N SER A 552 0.42 15.29 1.26
CA SER A 552 0.17 13.98 1.89
C SER A 552 -1.34 13.75 2.10
N TRP A 553 -1.73 12.48 2.18
CA TRP A 553 -3.12 12.11 2.49
C TRP A 553 -3.64 12.71 3.80
N GLU A 554 -2.76 12.90 4.75
CA GLU A 554 -3.05 13.51 6.04
C GLU A 554 -3.71 14.88 5.89
N TYR A 555 -3.12 15.75 5.08
CA TYR A 555 -3.62 17.11 4.89
C TYR A 555 -4.88 17.14 4.01
N ILE A 556 -4.95 16.25 3.02
CA ILE A 556 -6.16 16.09 2.21
C ILE A 556 -7.34 15.65 3.09
N ASN A 557 -7.13 14.69 3.97
CA ASN A 557 -8.18 14.24 4.90
C ASN A 557 -8.58 15.32 5.91
N ARG A 558 -7.63 16.12 6.41
CA ARG A 558 -7.93 17.23 7.32
C ARG A 558 -8.86 18.26 6.69
N THR A 559 -8.52 18.76 5.51
CA THR A 559 -9.35 19.75 4.81
C THR A 559 -10.77 19.26 4.58
N GLN A 560 -10.98 17.95 4.56
CA GLN A 560 -12.31 17.37 4.40
C GLN A 560 -13.04 17.10 5.71
N LEU A 561 -12.33 16.74 6.77
CA LEU A 561 -12.93 16.60 8.09
C LEU A 561 -13.46 17.96 8.58
N ASP A 562 -12.75 19.03 8.27
CA ASP A 562 -13.19 20.39 8.57
C ASP A 562 -14.50 20.74 7.83
N LEU A 563 -14.62 20.39 6.54
CA LEU A 563 -15.86 20.60 5.78
C LEU A 563 -17.05 19.79 6.30
N LYS A 564 -16.81 18.69 7.05
CA LYS A 564 -17.85 17.81 7.56
C LYS A 564 -18.32 18.19 8.98
N ASP A 565 -17.87 19.32 9.56
CA ASP A 565 -18.11 19.65 10.97
C ASP A 565 -17.82 18.44 11.86
N SER A 566 -16.66 17.83 11.67
CA SER A 566 -16.32 16.57 12.30
C SER A 566 -16.16 16.73 13.81
N PHE A 567 -16.68 15.78 14.60
CA PHE A 567 -16.46 15.71 16.05
C PHE A 567 -14.97 15.57 16.43
N LEU A 568 -14.09 15.27 15.47
CA LEU A 568 -12.64 15.20 15.65
C LEU A 568 -11.94 16.56 15.48
N GLU A 569 -12.63 17.59 14.98
CA GLU A 569 -12.07 18.93 14.79
C GLU A 569 -11.35 19.46 16.07
N PRO A 570 -11.90 19.29 17.30
CA PRO A 570 -11.23 19.74 18.51
C PRO A 570 -9.93 19.01 18.85
N LEU A 571 -9.73 17.80 18.31
CA LEU A 571 -8.54 16.98 18.52
C LEU A 571 -7.45 17.27 17.48
N MET A 572 -7.80 17.96 16.41
CA MET A 572 -6.90 18.30 15.32
C MET A 572 -6.40 19.74 15.50
N SER A 573 -5.10 19.96 15.41
CA SER A 573 -4.58 21.32 15.51
C SER A 573 -5.10 22.13 14.31
N LYS A 574 -5.71 23.29 14.56
CA LYS A 574 -6.03 24.31 13.56
C LYS A 574 -4.73 24.95 13.03
N LYS A 575 -3.91 24.18 12.34
CA LYS A 575 -2.84 24.76 11.55
C LYS A 575 -3.43 25.14 10.22
N ASN A 576 -3.34 26.43 9.90
CA ASN A 576 -3.60 26.94 8.56
C ASN A 576 -3.04 25.94 7.55
N TYR A 577 -3.88 25.47 6.66
CA TYR A 577 -3.76 24.39 5.68
C TYR A 577 -2.55 24.51 4.73
N MET A 578 -1.35 24.66 5.27
CA MET A 578 -0.14 24.99 4.55
C MET A 578 0.96 24.01 4.87
N ILE A 579 1.53 23.38 3.87
CA ILE A 579 2.56 22.37 4.02
C ILE A 579 3.77 22.65 3.17
N SER A 580 4.96 22.35 3.71
CA SER A 580 6.11 21.98 2.90
C SER A 580 6.01 20.49 2.56
N SER A 581 6.09 20.12 1.28
CA SER A 581 6.10 18.73 0.87
C SER A 581 7.52 18.20 0.90
N ASP A 582 7.81 17.23 1.76
CA ASP A 582 9.14 16.60 1.74
C ASP A 582 9.19 15.34 0.86
N PHE A 583 8.03 14.74 0.58
CA PHE A 583 7.97 13.36 0.17
C PHE A 583 8.36 13.04 -1.28
N ASN A 584 8.14 13.87 -2.26
CA ASN A 584 8.63 13.70 -3.62
C ASN A 584 9.46 14.90 -4.08
N LYS A 585 9.88 15.74 -3.14
CA LYS A 585 10.54 17.00 -3.40
C LYS A 585 11.77 16.81 -4.29
N LYS A 586 12.63 15.87 -3.95
CA LYS A 586 13.89 15.64 -4.69
C LYS A 586 13.66 15.36 -6.19
N TYR A 587 12.77 14.44 -6.51
CA TYR A 587 12.50 14.10 -7.92
C TYR A 587 11.63 15.13 -8.62
N ASN A 588 10.68 15.76 -7.91
CA ASN A 588 9.85 16.81 -8.48
C ASN A 588 10.69 18.07 -8.75
N ASP A 589 11.52 18.49 -7.81
CA ASP A 589 12.40 19.65 -8.00
C ASP A 589 13.39 19.39 -9.15
N TYR A 590 14.08 18.24 -9.14
CA TYR A 590 14.96 17.84 -10.23
C TYR A 590 14.26 17.84 -11.60
N THR A 591 13.05 17.30 -11.67
CA THR A 591 12.24 17.28 -12.89
C THR A 591 11.92 18.70 -13.35
N ASN A 592 11.46 19.56 -12.44
CA ASN A 592 11.10 20.94 -12.74
C ASN A 592 12.30 21.72 -13.22
N ASP A 593 13.46 21.57 -12.56
CA ASP A 593 14.72 22.22 -12.95
C ASP A 593 15.13 21.81 -14.37
N ARG A 594 15.10 20.51 -14.67
CA ARG A 594 15.45 19.98 -15.99
C ARG A 594 14.51 20.45 -17.11
N LEU A 595 13.19 20.49 -16.85
CA LEU A 595 12.20 21.00 -17.80
C LEU A 595 12.33 22.50 -18.02
N GLN A 596 12.66 23.25 -16.97
CA GLN A 596 12.89 24.70 -17.05
C GLN A 596 14.20 25.02 -17.80
N GLU A 597 15.29 24.28 -17.52
CA GLU A 597 16.55 24.40 -18.28
C GLU A 597 16.32 24.14 -19.77
N TYR A 598 15.57 23.09 -20.10
CA TYR A 598 15.23 22.78 -21.49
C TYR A 598 14.41 23.92 -22.13
N ALA A 599 13.38 24.42 -21.48
CA ALA A 599 12.56 25.52 -21.98
C ALA A 599 13.40 26.78 -22.22
N ASN A 600 14.28 27.13 -21.27
CA ASN A 600 15.17 28.30 -21.37
C ASN A 600 16.16 28.21 -22.55
N SER A 601 16.43 27.02 -23.04
CA SER A 601 17.35 26.78 -24.20
C SER A 601 16.66 26.88 -25.57
N HIS A 602 15.31 27.10 -25.61
CA HIS A 602 14.53 27.14 -26.83
C HIS A 602 13.62 28.37 -26.90
N ASN A 603 13.62 29.08 -28.04
CA ASN A 603 12.86 30.31 -28.21
C ASN A 603 11.33 30.10 -28.33
N ASN A 604 10.91 28.91 -28.72
CA ASN A 604 9.49 28.54 -28.88
C ASN A 604 8.98 27.59 -27.79
N VAL A 605 9.66 27.55 -26.63
CA VAL A 605 9.26 26.75 -25.47
C VAL A 605 9.26 27.63 -24.23
N SER A 606 8.21 27.53 -23.45
CA SER A 606 8.08 28.20 -22.14
C SER A 606 7.77 27.16 -21.06
N TYR A 607 8.36 27.34 -19.86
CA TYR A 607 8.05 26.55 -18.68
C TYR A 607 7.06 27.29 -17.79
N ILE A 608 6.04 26.59 -17.28
CA ILE A 608 5.06 27.13 -16.32
C ILE A 608 5.09 26.29 -15.05
N ASP A 609 5.50 26.90 -13.92
CA ASP A 609 5.37 26.28 -12.60
C ASP A 609 3.92 26.42 -12.11
N ARG A 610 3.14 25.37 -12.27
CA ARG A 610 1.74 25.32 -11.87
C ARG A 610 1.51 25.45 -10.35
N ASN A 611 2.57 25.39 -9.56
CA ASN A 611 2.48 25.51 -8.10
C ASN A 611 2.45 26.97 -7.64
N ILE A 612 2.77 27.95 -8.52
CA ILE A 612 2.82 29.38 -8.16
C ILE A 612 1.52 29.88 -7.52
N PRO A 613 0.32 29.63 -8.07
CA PRO A 613 -0.93 30.11 -7.47
C PRO A 613 -1.25 29.45 -6.13
N LEU A 614 -0.54 28.39 -5.78
CA LEU A 614 -0.71 27.64 -4.53
C LEU A 614 0.34 28.04 -3.47
N LYS A 615 1.44 28.69 -3.84
CA LYS A 615 2.52 29.09 -2.92
C LYS A 615 2.08 30.24 -2.02
N VAL A 616 2.36 30.14 -0.71
CA VAL A 616 2.03 31.17 0.29
C VAL A 616 3.27 31.78 0.95
N GLY A 617 4.45 31.31 0.57
CA GLY A 617 5.73 31.73 1.14
C GLY A 617 6.28 30.72 2.16
N GLY A 618 7.59 30.82 2.44
CA GLY A 618 8.25 29.91 3.40
C GLY A 618 8.20 28.42 3.04
N GLY A 619 8.13 28.08 1.74
CA GLY A 619 8.03 26.69 1.28
C GLY A 619 6.67 26.04 1.52
N LYS A 620 5.64 26.85 1.82
CA LYS A 620 4.29 26.35 2.13
C LYS A 620 3.34 26.54 0.94
N TYR A 621 2.36 25.65 0.87
CA TYR A 621 1.34 25.64 -0.17
C TYR A 621 -0.07 25.64 0.46
N ARG A 622 -1.00 26.38 -0.14
CA ARG A 622 -2.39 26.39 0.31
C ARG A 622 -3.11 25.10 -0.12
N MET A 623 -3.96 24.60 0.77
CA MET A 623 -4.75 23.39 0.55
C MET A 623 -6.21 23.68 0.22
N THR A 624 -6.67 24.91 0.52
CA THR A 624 -8.02 25.41 0.24
C THR A 624 -7.94 26.70 -0.53
N ASP A 625 -9.04 27.08 -1.19
CA ASP A 625 -9.22 28.42 -1.73
C ASP A 625 -9.59 29.44 -0.62
N ASP A 626 -9.94 30.66 -1.01
CA ASP A 626 -10.29 31.74 -0.06
C ASP A 626 -11.66 31.51 0.61
N HIS A 627 -12.44 30.53 0.15
CA HIS A 627 -13.73 30.09 0.71
C HIS A 627 -13.59 28.75 1.46
N GLU A 628 -12.38 28.36 1.84
CA GLU A 628 -12.05 27.11 2.54
C GLU A 628 -12.39 25.83 1.75
N ILE A 629 -12.60 25.94 0.43
CA ILE A 629 -12.90 24.80 -0.43
C ILE A 629 -11.59 24.06 -0.77
N PRO A 630 -11.50 22.72 -0.60
CA PRO A 630 -10.30 21.94 -0.88
C PRO A 630 -9.82 22.08 -2.34
N LEU A 631 -8.52 22.26 -2.51
CA LEU A 631 -7.88 22.36 -3.83
C LEU A 631 -7.41 21.01 -4.36
N PHE A 632 -7.22 20.01 -3.48
CA PHE A 632 -6.73 18.69 -3.83
C PHE A 632 -7.74 17.60 -3.54
N TYR A 633 -7.89 16.69 -4.48
CA TYR A 633 -8.74 15.51 -4.39
C TYR A 633 -7.97 14.29 -3.85
N ASP A 634 -6.75 14.13 -4.31
CA ASP A 634 -5.76 13.15 -3.86
C ASP A 634 -4.34 13.77 -3.96
N PRO A 635 -3.27 13.08 -3.54
CA PRO A 635 -1.91 13.64 -3.59
C PRO A 635 -1.44 14.11 -4.98
N THR A 636 -2.15 13.78 -6.03
CA THR A 636 -1.70 14.01 -7.41
C THR A 636 -2.69 14.76 -8.29
N HIS A 637 -3.93 14.94 -7.81
CA HIS A 637 -4.98 15.54 -8.59
C HIS A 637 -5.68 16.68 -7.82
N TYR A 638 -6.03 17.72 -8.54
CA TYR A 638 -6.84 18.82 -8.02
C TYR A 638 -8.32 18.45 -7.98
N THR A 639 -9.06 19.07 -7.06
CA THR A 639 -10.52 19.17 -7.15
C THR A 639 -10.91 20.06 -8.35
N VAL A 640 -12.21 20.17 -8.64
CA VAL A 640 -12.71 21.13 -9.63
C VAL A 640 -12.24 22.55 -9.28
N THR A 641 -12.29 22.94 -8.01
CA THR A 641 -11.83 24.27 -7.53
C THR A 641 -10.34 24.45 -7.73
N GLY A 642 -9.51 23.45 -7.35
CA GLY A 642 -8.07 23.49 -7.60
C GLY A 642 -7.74 23.55 -9.09
N GLY A 643 -8.44 22.77 -9.91
CA GLY A 643 -8.33 22.81 -11.36
C GLY A 643 -8.69 24.15 -11.97
N LYS A 644 -9.69 24.88 -11.41
CA LYS A 644 -10.03 26.26 -11.83
C LYS A 644 -8.91 27.25 -11.48
N VAL A 645 -8.42 27.22 -10.23
CA VAL A 645 -7.36 28.13 -9.76
C VAL A 645 -6.10 27.97 -10.60
N VAL A 646 -5.64 26.73 -10.78
CA VAL A 646 -4.41 26.44 -11.51
C VAL A 646 -4.61 26.57 -13.03
N GLY A 647 -5.76 26.14 -13.56
CA GLY A 647 -6.10 26.26 -14.97
C GLY A 647 -6.19 27.71 -15.43
N LYS A 648 -6.78 28.61 -14.60
CA LYS A 648 -6.78 30.05 -14.85
C LYS A 648 -5.36 30.60 -14.91
N TYR A 649 -4.54 30.29 -13.93
CA TYR A 649 -3.15 30.74 -13.90
C TYR A 649 -2.37 30.26 -15.15
N ILE A 650 -2.51 28.98 -15.54
CA ILE A 650 -1.87 28.47 -16.75
C ILE A 650 -2.32 29.24 -17.98
N LEU A 651 -3.63 29.47 -18.13
CA LEU A 651 -4.16 30.22 -19.26
C LEU A 651 -3.64 31.65 -19.29
N ASP A 652 -3.63 32.34 -18.15
CA ASP A 652 -3.11 33.70 -18.03
C ASP A 652 -1.63 33.78 -18.47
N GLU A 653 -0.81 32.81 -18.08
CA GLU A 653 0.60 32.73 -18.53
C GLU A 653 0.74 32.44 -20.05
N VAL A 654 -0.10 31.55 -20.57
CA VAL A 654 -0.13 31.22 -22.01
C VAL A 654 -0.56 32.42 -22.86
N LEU A 655 -1.42 33.28 -22.36
CA LEU A 655 -1.93 34.47 -23.11
C LEU A 655 -1.01 35.67 -23.00
N LYS A 656 -0.06 35.73 -22.06
CA LYS A 656 0.91 36.82 -21.92
C LYS A 656 1.90 36.88 -23.10
N ASN A 657 2.18 35.74 -23.72
CA ASN A 657 3.07 35.59 -24.86
C ASN A 657 2.25 35.29 -26.12
#